data_83b47098051c50410db5613d3a7a108a
#
_entry.id   83b47098051c50410db5613d3a7a108a
#
_cell.length_a   1.000
_cell.length_b   1.000
_cell.length_c   1.000
_cell.angle_alpha   90.00
_cell.angle_beta   90.00
_cell.angle_gamma   90.00
#
_symmetry.space_group_name_H-M   'P 1'
#
loop_
_entity.id
_entity.type
_entity.pdbx_description
1 polymer ?
#
loop_
_entity_poly.entity_id
_entity_poly.type
_entity_poly.pdbx_seq_one_letter_code
_entity_poly.pdbx_strand_id
1 'polypeptide(L)'
;MSNQEYVNKLIGGIGRVKLATKVSNAFPLVGETVTLEAVTKWAQKMYFTKRSTSDTSISAGETIDNTSQNTSVTVPVSTEGDLRQEVRAVNYRNTEELFSTVLVRYLYAMQNQILPYHDVGVSSEISRTDQNFTINIMSDNGYDLSREHTLEVFILKENGDSGVPEDVIAHRTQTDFTLTGGLLTSTEINIPSRGIYDVETRYYDTGTQKTISKRINKLITITPRLAAKPSEGQEPKMSIVSNGYPDAKIDVYETGVNDCYMVFTIPDTNYYKDINLDSLPSGYDAYTLVLKKAVENGTSRLRLANTEIKGNPQQSPSPQFSENNPLVVTIDQNTPLTLYGTSWNTICFVSMWHVVLDGRGYYNLSKGIKLDRNPDHKITWPVIHLQVPDGSKYFEAFELEILACSFAGISIKTDPTASNPWYWNENFELNNLWLHHMYVHDTDSEGWYIGYYTPEKSTVVYTGETVTFKNLKGEDVTYIKGYSYTKKAHYLTNFRFYRNNTEHTGYDGVQISNSVGEVCYNRLYDCAYKNESAQTSGLSIQSFSGKCYNNFLLDSHGANLQVGPIGNIEIFNNVAQSKYGMGVQFLFSYDTPEQNPTNAPAGSGVINNDLQIVFHNNVISTPGMTANGRNTVQIRGVHMYDNIIANNGQLFGNMTPETLAVWESQAVNNEVFLYSDLYQKAIDLKIADYVSGDYCIAFDSSLISAGLGTTFSFDYRGYLNWYNTVCPIGPYMGKYKSDAVDDESVELLSISMNSGNSSTQERDVSVLLNYTGAATRYRIGESTDLSSATWQNIPEGNTVEFTLSDGFGQKTVYAQISKGQAISDTKSATIEYVSTPLTLEALILNGGKITSTSLIIPVTFT
;
A
#
# COMPACT_ATOMS: atom_id res chain seq x y z
N MET A 1 21.82 -44.97 -14.59
CA MET A 1 20.86 -43.91 -14.16
C MET A 1 19.45 -44.40 -14.45
N SER A 2 18.57 -44.47 -13.50
CA SER A 2 17.16 -44.73 -13.76
C SER A 2 16.56 -43.55 -14.56
N ASN A 3 15.47 -43.81 -15.30
CA ASN A 3 14.75 -42.75 -16.02
C ASN A 3 14.40 -41.59 -15.06
N GLN A 4 14.15 -41.88 -13.79
CA GLN A 4 13.88 -40.89 -12.75
C GLN A 4 15.11 -40.02 -12.42
N GLU A 5 16.31 -40.61 -12.36
CA GLU A 5 17.55 -39.87 -12.14
C GLU A 5 17.90 -39.00 -13.34
N TYR A 6 17.55 -39.42 -14.55
CA TYR A 6 17.75 -38.62 -15.76
C TYR A 6 16.80 -37.44 -15.85
N VAL A 7 15.51 -37.68 -15.59
CA VAL A 7 14.49 -36.64 -15.49
C VAL A 7 14.85 -35.65 -14.38
N ASN A 8 15.29 -36.16 -13.25
CA ASN A 8 15.70 -35.38 -12.09
C ASN A 8 16.92 -34.50 -12.36
N LYS A 9 17.82 -34.95 -13.21
CA LYS A 9 19.01 -34.20 -13.66
C LYS A 9 18.64 -33.15 -14.70
N LEU A 10 17.70 -33.43 -15.59
CA LEU A 10 17.19 -32.53 -16.62
C LEU A 10 16.41 -31.35 -16.05
N ILE A 11 15.55 -31.56 -15.04
CA ILE A 11 14.75 -30.50 -14.41
C ILE A 11 15.47 -29.79 -13.27
N GLY A 12 16.79 -30.06 -13.10
CA GLY A 12 17.64 -29.34 -12.12
C GLY A 12 17.24 -29.52 -10.67
N GLY A 13 16.25 -30.35 -10.37
CA GLY A 13 15.65 -30.43 -9.03
C GLY A 13 15.78 -31.78 -8.33
N ILE A 14 16.06 -32.86 -9.04
CA ILE A 14 16.07 -34.22 -8.47
C ILE A 14 17.46 -34.80 -8.53
N GLY A 15 17.94 -35.31 -7.40
CA GLY A 15 19.30 -35.77 -7.18
C GLY A 15 20.21 -34.72 -6.53
N ARG A 16 19.80 -33.44 -6.49
CA ARG A 16 20.47 -32.46 -5.65
C ARG A 16 19.86 -32.46 -4.24
N VAL A 17 20.72 -32.55 -3.26
CA VAL A 17 20.33 -32.43 -1.86
C VAL A 17 19.68 -31.07 -1.64
N LYS A 18 18.44 -31.09 -1.17
CA LYS A 18 17.78 -29.86 -0.68
C LYS A 18 18.06 -29.72 0.80
N LEU A 19 18.38 -28.52 1.24
CA LEU A 19 18.69 -28.20 2.61
C LEU A 19 18.00 -26.90 2.97
N ALA A 20 17.29 -26.88 4.09
CA ALA A 20 16.82 -25.69 4.76
C ALA A 20 17.34 -25.70 6.21
N THR A 21 17.64 -24.54 6.76
CA THR A 21 18.12 -24.43 8.14
C THR A 21 17.36 -23.32 8.86
N LYS A 22 17.15 -23.53 10.17
CA LYS A 22 16.49 -22.58 11.07
C LYS A 22 17.33 -22.48 12.35
N VAL A 23 17.41 -21.31 12.93
CA VAL A 23 18.01 -21.12 14.25
C VAL A 23 16.96 -20.64 15.25
N SER A 24 17.09 -21.05 16.50
CA SER A 24 16.15 -20.65 17.56
C SER A 24 16.27 -19.15 17.90
N ASN A 25 17.44 -18.57 17.75
CA ASN A 25 17.72 -17.16 17.99
C ASN A 25 18.91 -16.70 17.14
N ALA A 26 18.73 -15.66 16.33
CA ALA A 26 19.80 -15.11 15.49
C ALA A 26 20.69 -14.10 16.24
N PHE A 27 20.22 -13.59 17.37
CA PHE A 27 20.90 -12.60 18.21
C PHE A 27 20.96 -13.07 19.67
N PRO A 28 21.60 -14.21 19.95
CA PRO A 28 21.68 -14.75 21.29
C PRO A 28 22.57 -13.88 22.18
N LEU A 29 22.28 -13.88 23.48
CA LEU A 29 23.19 -13.33 24.46
C LEU A 29 24.39 -14.26 24.70
N VAL A 30 25.52 -13.68 25.05
CA VAL A 30 26.66 -14.45 25.54
C VAL A 30 26.25 -15.24 26.79
N GLY A 31 26.46 -16.54 26.76
CA GLY A 31 26.05 -17.48 27.82
C GLY A 31 24.77 -18.28 27.42
N GLU A 32 24.05 -17.87 26.41
CA GLU A 32 22.89 -18.63 25.90
C GLU A 32 23.31 -19.80 25.02
N THR A 33 22.34 -20.65 24.72
CA THR A 33 22.50 -21.79 23.84
C THR A 33 21.49 -21.65 22.70
N VAL A 34 21.97 -21.73 21.46
CA VAL A 34 21.15 -21.65 20.25
C VAL A 34 20.96 -23.01 19.63
N THR A 35 19.76 -23.36 19.24
CA THR A 35 19.47 -24.58 18.47
C THR A 35 19.46 -24.24 16.99
N LEU A 36 20.28 -24.94 16.21
CA LEU A 36 20.29 -24.93 14.75
C LEU A 36 19.58 -26.18 14.24
N GLU A 37 18.45 -26.00 13.62
CA GLU A 37 17.68 -27.07 12.98
C GLU A 37 18.00 -27.12 11.50
N ALA A 38 18.12 -28.31 10.96
CA ALA A 38 18.31 -28.54 9.53
C ALA A 38 17.29 -29.57 9.03
N VAL A 39 16.63 -29.20 7.94
CA VAL A 39 15.70 -30.06 7.22
C VAL A 39 16.29 -30.38 5.86
N THR A 40 16.41 -31.66 5.54
CA THR A 40 16.94 -32.09 4.24
C THR A 40 16.01 -33.01 3.52
N LYS A 41 16.14 -32.99 2.19
CA LYS A 41 15.55 -34.00 1.29
C LYS A 41 16.66 -34.60 0.47
N TRP A 42 16.75 -35.94 0.49
CA TRP A 42 17.75 -36.74 -0.24
C TRP A 42 19.20 -36.67 0.27
N ALA A 43 19.43 -36.09 1.46
CA ALA A 43 20.73 -36.20 2.09
C ALA A 43 20.87 -37.54 2.84
N GLN A 44 22.06 -38.12 2.80
CA GLN A 44 22.45 -39.26 3.62
C GLN A 44 23.21 -38.82 4.88
N LYS A 45 23.95 -37.74 4.78
CA LYS A 45 24.71 -37.16 5.91
C LYS A 45 24.56 -35.66 5.97
N MET A 46 24.63 -35.12 7.19
CA MET A 46 24.73 -33.69 7.45
C MET A 46 25.95 -33.42 8.31
N TYR A 47 26.66 -32.34 7.98
CA TYR A 47 27.80 -31.84 8.72
C TYR A 47 27.49 -30.46 9.24
N PHE A 48 27.69 -30.25 10.53
CA PHE A 48 27.52 -28.96 11.18
C PHE A 48 28.89 -28.43 11.60
N THR A 49 29.24 -27.22 11.14
CA THR A 49 30.55 -26.63 11.43
C THR A 49 30.39 -25.28 12.06
N LYS A 50 30.92 -25.09 13.26
CA LYS A 50 30.99 -23.78 13.92
C LYS A 50 32.28 -23.10 13.54
N ARG A 51 32.19 -21.82 13.08
CA ARG A 51 33.37 -20.98 12.82
C ARG A 51 33.21 -19.61 13.39
N SER A 52 34.30 -18.98 13.85
CA SER A 52 34.33 -17.53 13.96
C SER A 52 34.49 -16.90 12.58
N THR A 53 34.08 -15.63 12.40
CA THR A 53 34.27 -14.91 11.13
C THR A 53 35.70 -14.76 10.70
N SER A 54 36.65 -14.83 11.66
CA SER A 54 38.08 -14.75 11.41
C SER A 54 38.73 -16.09 11.02
N ASP A 55 38.01 -17.22 11.14
CA ASP A 55 38.55 -18.53 10.88
C ASP A 55 38.16 -19.00 9.49
N THR A 56 39.13 -19.04 8.58
CA THR A 56 38.96 -19.55 7.19
C THR A 56 39.22 -21.04 7.08
N SER A 57 39.70 -21.71 8.12
CA SER A 57 39.97 -23.16 8.10
C SER A 57 38.69 -23.97 8.29
N ILE A 58 38.60 -25.09 7.59
CA ILE A 58 37.51 -26.08 7.75
C ILE A 58 37.93 -27.02 8.90
N SER A 59 37.42 -26.76 10.12
CA SER A 59 37.52 -27.76 11.17
C SER A 59 36.44 -28.83 10.95
N ALA A 60 36.76 -30.10 11.21
CA ALA A 60 35.79 -31.20 11.14
C ALA A 60 34.64 -30.88 12.13
N GLY A 61 33.46 -30.62 11.58
CA GLY A 61 32.25 -30.40 12.36
C GLY A 61 31.66 -31.73 12.85
N GLU A 62 30.66 -31.61 13.70
CA GLU A 62 29.87 -32.76 14.13
C GLU A 62 29.17 -33.38 12.89
N THR A 63 29.35 -34.70 12.73
CA THR A 63 28.74 -35.45 11.64
C THR A 63 27.53 -36.21 12.17
N ILE A 64 26.37 -35.95 11.61
CA ILE A 64 25.14 -36.66 11.97
C ILE A 64 24.71 -37.48 10.76
N ASP A 65 24.61 -38.80 10.94
CA ASP A 65 24.02 -39.68 9.94
C ASP A 65 22.51 -39.43 9.89
N ASN A 66 22.04 -38.92 8.76
CA ASN A 66 20.66 -38.53 8.61
C ASN A 66 19.78 -39.70 8.24
N THR A 67 19.24 -40.38 9.22
CA THR A 67 18.15 -41.36 9.05
C THR A 67 16.76 -40.71 9.13
N SER A 68 16.65 -39.48 9.60
CA SER A 68 15.47 -38.63 9.62
C SER A 68 15.69 -37.40 8.77
N GLN A 69 14.65 -36.86 8.16
CA GLN A 69 14.73 -35.67 7.30
C GLN A 69 15.02 -34.38 8.11
N ASN A 70 14.91 -34.42 9.42
CA ASN A 70 15.10 -33.31 10.33
C ASN A 70 16.14 -33.64 11.38
N THR A 71 17.06 -32.73 11.64
CA THR A 71 18.11 -32.86 12.65
C THR A 71 18.40 -31.49 13.27
N SER A 72 18.72 -31.46 14.56
CA SER A 72 19.10 -30.24 15.26
C SER A 72 20.43 -30.42 16.01
N VAL A 73 21.17 -29.31 16.11
CA VAL A 73 22.41 -29.20 16.91
C VAL A 73 22.28 -28.01 17.83
N THR A 74 22.76 -28.18 19.06
CA THR A 74 22.79 -27.12 20.05
C THR A 74 24.18 -26.43 20.05
N VAL A 75 24.18 -25.11 19.85
CA VAL A 75 25.42 -24.32 19.78
C VAL A 75 25.50 -23.39 20.98
N PRO A 76 26.50 -23.59 21.91
CA PRO A 76 26.72 -22.66 23.00
C PRO A 76 27.35 -21.38 22.46
N VAL A 77 26.86 -20.24 22.95
CA VAL A 77 27.37 -18.92 22.63
C VAL A 77 28.32 -18.47 23.75
N SER A 78 29.60 -18.49 23.48
CA SER A 78 30.63 -18.23 24.52
C SER A 78 31.31 -16.87 24.37
N THR A 79 31.16 -16.20 23.22
CA THR A 79 31.85 -14.93 22.94
C THR A 79 30.93 -14.00 22.18
N GLU A 80 31.07 -12.70 22.42
CA GLU A 80 30.42 -11.68 21.61
C GLU A 80 30.94 -11.67 20.18
N GLY A 81 30.07 -11.30 19.22
CA GLY A 81 30.42 -11.09 17.81
C GLY A 81 29.79 -12.09 16.88
N ASP A 82 30.25 -12.05 15.67
CA ASP A 82 29.69 -12.86 14.59
C ASP A 82 30.08 -14.32 14.71
N LEU A 83 29.11 -15.20 14.75
CA LEU A 83 29.27 -16.64 14.73
C LEU A 83 28.74 -17.17 13.41
N ARG A 84 29.63 -17.77 12.63
CA ARG A 84 29.27 -18.43 11.38
C ARG A 84 28.96 -19.90 11.63
N GLN A 85 27.77 -20.33 11.27
CA GLN A 85 27.34 -21.71 11.29
C GLN A 85 27.17 -22.23 9.87
N GLU A 86 27.86 -23.30 9.51
CA GLU A 86 27.69 -23.96 8.23
C GLU A 86 26.99 -25.31 8.42
N VAL A 87 26.01 -25.57 7.59
CA VAL A 87 25.38 -26.88 7.45
C VAL A 87 25.61 -27.35 6.04
N ARG A 88 26.25 -28.52 5.91
CA ARG A 88 26.48 -29.19 4.64
C ARG A 88 25.69 -30.48 4.62
N ALA A 89 24.81 -30.62 3.67
CA ALA A 89 24.05 -31.85 3.44
C ALA A 89 24.57 -32.56 2.20
N VAL A 90 24.80 -33.87 2.32
CA VAL A 90 25.54 -34.65 1.32
C VAL A 90 24.78 -35.93 0.99
N ASN A 91 24.78 -36.30 -0.27
CA ASN A 91 24.37 -37.59 -0.74
C ASN A 91 25.55 -38.31 -1.42
N TYR A 92 25.72 -39.60 -1.15
CA TYR A 92 26.80 -40.41 -1.67
C TYR A 92 26.27 -41.49 -2.59
N ARG A 93 27.07 -41.84 -3.61
CA ARG A 93 26.92 -43.05 -4.38
C ARG A 93 28.19 -43.89 -4.21
N ASN A 94 28.06 -45.04 -3.58
CA ASN A 94 29.19 -45.83 -3.08
C ASN A 94 30.01 -45.03 -2.06
N THR A 95 31.19 -44.60 -2.37
CA THR A 95 32.06 -43.76 -1.55
C THR A 95 32.25 -42.36 -2.12
N GLU A 96 31.65 -42.06 -3.27
CA GLU A 96 31.78 -40.76 -3.93
C GLU A 96 30.63 -39.84 -3.56
N GLU A 97 30.99 -38.61 -3.18
CA GLU A 97 30.04 -37.53 -2.95
C GLU A 97 29.41 -37.10 -4.28
N LEU A 98 28.10 -37.36 -4.45
CA LEU A 98 27.40 -37.00 -5.68
C LEU A 98 26.89 -35.56 -5.70
N PHE A 99 26.32 -35.12 -4.59
CA PHE A 99 25.72 -33.78 -4.49
C PHE A 99 25.89 -33.29 -3.06
N SER A 100 26.28 -32.03 -2.93
CA SER A 100 26.30 -31.33 -1.65
C SER A 100 25.64 -29.96 -1.77
N THR A 101 24.98 -29.55 -0.69
CA THR A 101 24.46 -28.19 -0.51
C THR A 101 24.98 -27.68 0.81
N VAL A 102 25.53 -26.48 0.79
CA VAL A 102 26.01 -25.81 1.99
C VAL A 102 25.14 -24.58 2.23
N LEU A 103 24.57 -24.48 3.43
CA LEU A 103 23.94 -23.26 3.90
C LEU A 103 24.74 -22.67 5.06
N VAL A 104 24.92 -21.37 5.04
CA VAL A 104 25.60 -20.62 6.07
C VAL A 104 24.58 -19.84 6.85
N ARG A 105 24.65 -19.93 8.19
CA ARG A 105 23.87 -19.08 9.10
C ARG A 105 24.83 -18.24 9.91
N TYR A 106 24.58 -16.95 9.94
CA TYR A 106 25.27 -16.04 10.81
C TYR A 106 24.37 -15.75 12.01
N LEU A 107 24.98 -15.83 13.18
CA LEU A 107 24.40 -15.45 14.46
C LEU A 107 25.25 -14.30 14.98
N TYR A 108 24.64 -13.35 15.61
CA TYR A 108 25.37 -12.32 16.31
C TYR A 108 25.13 -12.41 17.80
N ALA A 109 26.15 -12.83 18.51
CA ALA A 109 26.13 -12.89 19.95
C ALA A 109 26.36 -11.49 20.57
N MET A 110 25.43 -11.08 21.42
CA MET A 110 25.41 -9.76 22.06
C MET A 110 25.69 -9.86 23.54
N GLN A 111 26.48 -8.93 24.09
CA GLN A 111 26.53 -8.70 25.54
C GLN A 111 25.35 -7.89 26.03
N ASN A 112 24.73 -7.12 25.17
CA ASN A 112 23.61 -6.24 25.50
C ASN A 112 22.43 -6.44 24.53
N GLN A 113 21.20 -6.50 25.03
CA GLN A 113 20.01 -6.82 24.26
C GLN A 113 19.53 -5.68 23.34
N ILE A 114 20.04 -4.47 23.47
CA ILE A 114 19.51 -3.30 22.77
C ILE A 114 20.31 -3.03 21.50
N LEU A 115 19.72 -3.32 20.34
CA LEU A 115 20.21 -2.88 19.04
C LEU A 115 19.64 -1.49 18.71
N PRO A 116 20.41 -0.64 18.01
CA PRO A 116 19.97 0.72 17.66
C PRO A 116 18.97 0.74 16.50
N TYR A 117 17.85 0.04 16.61
CA TYR A 117 16.79 0.14 15.63
C TYR A 117 16.22 1.57 15.61
N HIS A 118 16.01 2.09 14.43
CA HIS A 118 15.58 3.48 14.23
C HIS A 118 14.55 3.62 13.13
N ASP A 119 13.67 4.60 13.30
CA ASP A 119 12.76 5.06 12.25
C ASP A 119 13.33 6.24 11.51
N VAL A 120 13.00 6.28 10.21
CA VAL A 120 13.39 7.35 9.30
C VAL A 120 12.13 8.03 8.80
N GLY A 121 12.03 9.30 9.06
CA GLY A 121 10.97 10.15 8.55
C GLY A 121 11.55 11.41 7.92
N VAL A 122 10.69 12.20 7.36
CA VAL A 122 11.01 13.52 6.78
C VAL A 122 9.99 14.54 7.25
N SER A 123 10.38 15.80 7.33
CA SER A 123 9.42 16.88 7.67
C SER A 123 8.31 17.03 6.63
N SER A 124 8.55 16.59 5.39
CA SER A 124 7.55 16.53 4.33
C SER A 124 7.92 15.42 3.34
N GLU A 125 7.05 14.42 3.19
CA GLU A 125 7.22 13.35 2.18
C GLU A 125 7.02 13.87 0.75
N ILE A 126 6.31 14.97 0.60
CA ILE A 126 6.11 15.64 -0.68
C ILE A 126 6.57 17.09 -0.54
N SER A 127 7.66 17.43 -1.20
CA SER A 127 8.20 18.79 -1.25
C SER A 127 8.20 19.32 -2.69
N ARG A 128 8.38 20.62 -2.87
CA ARG A 128 8.56 21.23 -4.18
C ARG A 128 10.03 21.52 -4.44
N THR A 129 10.39 21.69 -5.70
CA THR A 129 11.77 22.00 -6.11
C THR A 129 12.35 23.26 -5.48
N ASP A 130 11.51 24.16 -5.00
CA ASP A 130 11.84 25.41 -4.29
C ASP A 130 11.67 25.34 -2.77
N GLN A 131 11.35 24.18 -2.21
CA GLN A 131 11.11 23.98 -0.77
C GLN A 131 12.22 23.14 -0.14
N ASN A 132 12.52 23.45 1.10
CA ASN A 132 13.42 22.68 1.94
C ASN A 132 12.63 21.69 2.80
N PHE A 133 13.29 20.59 3.15
CA PHE A 133 12.80 19.62 4.13
C PHE A 133 13.97 19.12 4.99
N THR A 134 13.65 18.41 6.07
CA THR A 134 14.62 17.78 6.97
C THR A 134 14.36 16.28 7.07
N ILE A 135 15.40 15.52 7.35
CA ILE A 135 15.29 14.09 7.69
C ILE A 135 15.26 13.97 9.20
N ASN A 136 14.37 13.13 9.70
CA ASN A 136 14.15 12.85 11.10
C ASN A 136 14.48 11.38 11.40
N ILE A 137 15.30 11.15 12.41
CA ILE A 137 15.65 9.80 12.88
C ILE A 137 15.17 9.66 14.32
N MET A 138 14.36 8.65 14.58
CA MET A 138 13.84 8.28 15.91
C MET A 138 14.25 6.86 16.26
N SER A 139 14.34 6.57 17.55
CA SER A 139 14.43 5.18 17.98
C SER A 139 13.07 4.48 17.84
N ASP A 140 13.03 3.31 17.21
CA ASP A 140 11.80 2.51 17.09
C ASP A 140 11.65 1.47 18.22
N ASN A 141 12.63 1.37 19.11
CA ASN A 141 12.69 0.38 20.18
C ASN A 141 13.11 0.97 21.55
N GLY A 142 13.04 2.28 21.72
CA GLY A 142 13.44 2.97 22.94
C GLY A 142 14.97 3.05 23.13
N TYR A 143 15.77 2.79 22.08
CA TYR A 143 17.21 2.96 22.12
C TYR A 143 17.58 4.43 22.34
N ASP A 144 18.53 4.70 23.20
CA ASP A 144 18.99 6.06 23.50
C ASP A 144 19.90 6.60 22.38
N LEU A 145 19.36 7.43 21.51
CA LEU A 145 20.08 8.07 20.40
C LEU A 145 21.12 9.11 20.86
N SER A 146 21.22 9.44 22.16
CA SER A 146 22.28 10.30 22.69
C SER A 146 23.62 9.55 22.88
N ARG A 147 23.62 8.23 22.79
CA ARG A 147 24.84 7.41 22.88
C ARG A 147 25.79 7.70 21.73
N GLU A 148 27.09 7.47 21.98
CA GLU A 148 28.12 7.65 20.95
C GLU A 148 27.84 6.74 19.74
N HIS A 149 27.69 7.36 18.59
CA HIS A 149 27.35 6.69 17.34
C HIS A 149 27.86 7.46 16.13
N THR A 150 27.86 6.79 14.98
CA THR A 150 28.03 7.43 13.67
C THR A 150 26.77 7.21 12.85
N LEU A 151 26.23 8.28 12.27
CA LEU A 151 25.08 8.25 11.40
C LEU A 151 25.47 8.76 10.01
N GLU A 152 25.11 8.02 8.99
CA GLU A 152 25.14 8.44 7.59
C GLU A 152 23.73 8.31 6.98
N VAL A 153 23.33 9.31 6.22
CA VAL A 153 22.05 9.33 5.50
C VAL A 153 22.28 9.71 4.06
N PHE A 154 21.80 8.89 3.16
CA PHE A 154 21.87 9.09 1.72
C PHE A 154 20.46 9.32 1.18
N ILE A 155 20.29 10.37 0.38
CA ILE A 155 19.13 10.52 -0.48
C ILE A 155 19.56 10.06 -1.86
N LEU A 156 18.84 9.08 -2.39
CA LEU A 156 19.17 8.37 -3.62
C LEU A 156 18.11 8.64 -4.68
N LYS A 157 18.50 8.57 -5.94
CA LYS A 157 17.54 8.39 -7.02
C LYS A 157 16.67 7.17 -6.73
N GLU A 158 15.45 7.14 -7.26
CA GLU A 158 14.58 5.97 -7.15
C GLU A 158 15.32 4.70 -7.61
N ASN A 159 15.35 3.69 -6.73
CA ASN A 159 16.10 2.43 -6.92
C ASN A 159 17.63 2.58 -7.12
N GLY A 160 18.20 3.74 -6.79
CA GLY A 160 19.64 3.98 -6.85
C GLY A 160 20.42 3.21 -5.79
N ASP A 161 21.73 3.20 -5.87
CA ASP A 161 22.67 2.52 -4.95
C ASP A 161 23.56 3.56 -4.27
N SER A 162 23.64 3.53 -2.94
CA SER A 162 24.50 4.43 -2.15
C SER A 162 26.00 4.22 -2.38
N GLY A 163 26.39 3.09 -2.96
CA GLY A 163 27.75 2.83 -3.43
C GLY A 163 28.07 3.39 -4.82
N VAL A 164 27.09 3.91 -5.53
CA VAL A 164 27.19 4.48 -6.88
C VAL A 164 27.06 6.01 -6.79
N PRO A 165 28.14 6.78 -6.95
CA PRO A 165 28.13 8.23 -6.71
C PRO A 165 27.08 9.00 -7.51
N GLU A 166 26.79 8.60 -8.75
CA GLU A 166 25.79 9.23 -9.60
C GLU A 166 24.34 9.01 -9.16
N ASP A 167 24.11 8.05 -8.25
CA ASP A 167 22.77 7.80 -7.67
C ASP A 167 22.56 8.60 -6.39
N VAL A 168 23.61 9.09 -5.76
CA VAL A 168 23.55 9.89 -4.54
C VAL A 168 23.19 11.33 -4.86
N ILE A 169 22.01 11.77 -4.43
CA ILE A 169 21.51 13.14 -4.62
C ILE A 169 21.97 14.04 -3.48
N ALA A 170 21.95 13.53 -2.25
CA ALA A 170 22.45 14.23 -1.08
C ALA A 170 22.99 13.22 -0.05
N HIS A 171 23.99 13.63 0.69
CA HIS A 171 24.58 12.87 1.79
C HIS A 171 24.64 13.75 3.05
N ARG A 172 24.28 13.19 4.20
CA ARG A 172 24.35 13.80 5.51
C ARG A 172 25.09 12.87 6.45
N THR A 173 25.93 13.44 7.29
CA THR A 173 26.69 12.71 8.31
C THR A 173 26.22 13.13 9.70
N GLN A 174 26.71 12.46 10.73
CA GLN A 174 26.36 12.75 12.12
C GLN A 174 26.42 14.23 12.48
N THR A 175 27.38 14.98 11.93
CA THR A 175 27.58 16.41 12.22
C THR A 175 26.48 17.32 11.65
N ASP A 176 25.69 16.80 10.70
CA ASP A 176 24.56 17.52 10.09
C ASP A 176 23.27 17.37 10.90
N PHE A 177 23.27 16.61 12.00
CA PHE A 177 22.11 16.32 12.82
C PHE A 177 22.18 16.99 14.20
N THR A 178 21.01 17.44 14.65
CA THR A 178 20.83 17.95 16.02
C THR A 178 19.87 17.05 16.77
N LEU A 179 20.25 16.59 17.97
CA LEU A 179 19.41 15.79 18.86
C LEU A 179 18.57 16.71 19.75
N THR A 180 17.25 16.62 19.66
CA THR A 180 16.32 17.36 20.52
C THR A 180 15.18 16.45 20.94
N GLY A 181 15.00 16.25 22.25
CA GLY A 181 13.89 15.42 22.77
C GLY A 181 13.87 13.96 22.27
N GLY A 182 15.05 13.37 22.00
CA GLY A 182 15.13 12.00 21.46
C GLY A 182 14.94 11.90 19.94
N LEU A 183 14.81 13.01 19.24
CA LEU A 183 14.71 13.09 17.78
C LEU A 183 15.99 13.71 17.21
N LEU A 184 16.65 13.00 16.27
CA LEU A 184 17.73 13.56 15.46
C LEU A 184 17.13 14.20 14.22
N THR A 185 17.35 15.47 14.03
CA THR A 185 16.86 16.25 12.86
C THR A 185 18.05 16.77 12.06
N SER A 186 18.04 16.54 10.74
CA SER A 186 19.10 17.02 9.85
C SER A 186 19.03 18.53 9.63
N THR A 187 20.13 19.10 9.15
CA THR A 187 20.10 20.40 8.46
C THR A 187 19.13 20.33 7.26
N GLU A 188 18.63 21.49 6.83
CA GLU A 188 17.73 21.59 5.69
C GLU A 188 18.35 21.04 4.40
N ILE A 189 17.50 20.43 3.58
CA ILE A 189 17.86 19.82 2.30
C ILE A 189 16.92 20.38 1.24
N ASN A 190 17.48 20.79 0.12
CA ASN A 190 16.75 21.16 -1.09
C ASN A 190 17.14 20.21 -2.22
N ILE A 191 16.15 19.73 -2.98
CA ILE A 191 16.36 18.96 -4.22
C ILE A 191 15.70 19.75 -5.36
N PRO A 192 16.48 20.31 -6.26
CA PRO A 192 15.95 21.19 -7.31
C PRO A 192 15.31 20.45 -8.48
N SER A 193 15.40 19.13 -8.53
CA SER A 193 14.86 18.29 -9.60
C SER A 193 13.61 17.54 -9.15
N ARG A 194 12.57 17.56 -9.99
CA ARG A 194 11.39 16.73 -9.82
C ARG A 194 11.77 15.25 -9.88
N GLY A 195 11.17 14.45 -9.01
CA GLY A 195 11.40 13.01 -9.00
C GLY A 195 10.94 12.33 -7.73
N ILE A 196 11.14 11.03 -7.70
CA ILE A 196 10.91 10.15 -6.57
C ILE A 196 12.28 9.74 -6.04
N TYR A 197 12.46 9.76 -4.71
CA TYR A 197 13.74 9.53 -4.08
C TYR A 197 13.61 8.54 -2.92
N ASP A 198 14.61 7.69 -2.81
CA ASP A 198 14.79 6.76 -1.72
C ASP A 198 15.67 7.38 -0.64
N VAL A 199 15.49 6.95 0.60
CA VAL A 199 16.37 7.35 1.71
C VAL A 199 16.99 6.11 2.33
N GLU A 200 18.32 6.06 2.37
CA GLU A 200 19.09 5.01 3.06
C GLU A 200 19.81 5.62 4.25
N THR A 201 19.75 4.93 5.39
CA THR A 201 20.45 5.33 6.60
C THR A 201 21.39 4.20 7.04
N ARG A 202 22.52 4.58 7.58
CA ARG A 202 23.46 3.68 8.25
C ARG A 202 23.75 4.23 9.64
N TYR A 203 23.40 3.47 10.64
CA TYR A 203 23.60 3.84 12.03
C TYR A 203 24.58 2.86 12.68
N TYR A 204 25.77 3.35 13.05
CA TYR A 204 26.78 2.57 13.74
C TYR A 204 26.81 3.00 15.21
N ASP A 205 26.55 2.05 16.12
CA ASP A 205 26.68 2.27 17.57
C ASP A 205 28.09 1.87 18.04
N THR A 206 28.81 2.82 18.64
CA THR A 206 30.20 2.61 19.11
C THR A 206 30.25 1.63 20.28
N GLY A 207 29.24 1.61 21.14
CA GLY A 207 29.17 0.73 22.30
C GLY A 207 28.89 -0.73 21.94
N THR A 208 27.99 -0.98 21.01
CA THR A 208 27.67 -2.34 20.52
C THR A 208 28.51 -2.75 19.31
N GLN A 209 29.24 -1.82 18.70
CA GLN A 209 30.01 -1.99 17.48
C GLN A 209 29.16 -2.52 16.31
N LYS A 210 27.90 -2.10 16.23
CA LYS A 210 26.95 -2.54 15.22
C LYS A 210 26.51 -1.44 14.29
N THR A 211 26.41 -1.80 13.03
CA THR A 211 25.76 -0.99 11.99
C THR A 211 24.38 -1.56 11.69
N ILE A 212 23.36 -0.75 11.82
CA ILE A 212 22.01 -1.04 11.33
C ILE A 212 21.76 -0.12 10.14
N SER A 213 21.43 -0.72 9.01
CA SER A 213 21.06 0.02 7.80
C SER A 213 19.58 -0.08 7.55
N LYS A 214 18.98 1.05 7.14
CA LYS A 214 17.55 1.12 6.80
C LYS A 214 17.38 1.88 5.51
N ARG A 215 16.52 1.37 4.63
CA ARG A 215 16.16 2.02 3.37
C ARG A 215 14.64 2.13 3.26
N ILE A 216 14.17 3.31 3.00
CA ILE A 216 12.76 3.57 2.68
C ILE A 216 12.69 4.00 1.21
N ASN A 217 12.12 3.14 0.41
CA ASN A 217 11.89 3.43 -1.00
C ASN A 217 10.75 4.45 -1.13
N LYS A 218 10.88 5.38 -2.06
CA LYS A 218 9.86 6.40 -2.35
C LYS A 218 9.43 7.20 -1.10
N LEU A 219 10.38 7.50 -0.22
CA LEU A 219 10.09 8.30 0.97
C LEU A 219 9.87 9.77 0.63
N ILE A 220 10.56 10.27 -0.37
CA ILE A 220 10.50 11.67 -0.78
C ILE A 220 10.01 11.76 -2.22
N THR A 221 9.00 12.60 -2.44
CA THR A 221 8.56 12.98 -3.79
C THR A 221 8.78 14.48 -3.95
N ILE A 222 9.56 14.87 -4.95
CA ILE A 222 9.79 16.26 -5.29
C ILE A 222 8.91 16.62 -6.50
N THR A 223 8.00 17.53 -6.25
CA THR A 223 7.03 18.03 -7.23
C THR A 223 7.49 19.39 -7.78
N PRO A 224 6.95 19.85 -8.93
CA PRO A 224 7.29 21.16 -9.46
C PRO A 224 6.92 22.28 -8.51
N ARG A 225 7.65 23.37 -8.54
CA ARG A 225 7.26 24.62 -7.86
C ARG A 225 5.97 25.18 -8.44
N LEU A 226 5.27 25.98 -7.66
CA LEU A 226 4.12 26.74 -8.14
C LEU A 226 4.56 28.08 -8.76
N ALA A 227 3.77 28.57 -9.68
CA ALA A 227 3.95 29.94 -10.19
C ALA A 227 3.74 30.97 -9.06
N ALA A 228 4.47 32.06 -9.10
CA ALA A 228 4.25 33.17 -8.17
C ALA A 228 2.83 33.70 -8.29
N LYS A 229 2.24 34.14 -7.17
CA LYS A 229 0.91 34.75 -7.17
C LYS A 229 0.91 36.13 -7.81
N PRO A 230 -0.18 36.55 -8.48
CA PRO A 230 -0.31 37.91 -8.99
C PRO A 230 -0.29 38.92 -7.85
N SER A 231 0.20 40.12 -8.14
CA SER A 231 0.12 41.24 -7.22
C SER A 231 -1.34 41.66 -7.00
N GLU A 232 -1.63 42.24 -5.84
CA GLU A 232 -2.98 42.79 -5.57
C GLU A 232 -3.40 43.81 -6.64
N GLY A 233 -4.55 43.60 -7.23
CA GLY A 233 -5.07 44.48 -8.31
C GLY A 233 -4.45 44.25 -9.70
N GLN A 234 -3.62 43.25 -9.86
CA GLN A 234 -3.09 42.91 -11.18
C GLN A 234 -4.22 42.42 -12.08
N GLU A 235 -4.37 43.00 -13.26
CA GLU A 235 -5.33 42.55 -14.26
C GLU A 235 -4.80 41.31 -15.01
N PRO A 236 -5.70 40.37 -15.42
CA PRO A 236 -5.29 39.25 -16.23
C PRO A 236 -4.76 39.68 -17.58
N LYS A 237 -3.68 39.07 -18.06
CA LYS A 237 -3.13 39.32 -19.39
C LYS A 237 -4.11 38.89 -20.50
N MET A 238 -4.80 37.79 -20.27
CA MET A 238 -5.82 37.23 -21.18
C MET A 238 -6.81 36.33 -20.41
N SER A 239 -7.93 36.07 -21.04
CA SER A 239 -8.91 35.08 -20.54
C SER A 239 -9.21 34.04 -21.62
N ILE A 240 -9.17 32.76 -21.22
CA ILE A 240 -9.60 31.63 -22.07
C ILE A 240 -11.04 31.28 -21.64
N VAL A 241 -11.96 31.34 -22.57
CA VAL A 241 -13.39 31.11 -22.32
C VAL A 241 -13.82 29.80 -22.95
N SER A 242 -14.57 28.99 -22.21
CA SER A 242 -15.15 27.76 -22.75
C SER A 242 -16.17 28.07 -23.84
N ASN A 243 -16.04 27.43 -25.00
CA ASN A 243 -16.97 27.61 -26.12
C ASN A 243 -18.37 27.15 -25.75
N GLY A 244 -19.30 28.09 -25.59
CA GLY A 244 -20.71 27.86 -25.22
C GLY A 244 -21.02 28.01 -23.74
N TYR A 245 -20.02 28.35 -22.88
CA TYR A 245 -20.20 28.62 -21.45
C TYR A 245 -19.33 29.81 -21.04
N PRO A 246 -19.85 31.06 -21.24
CA PRO A 246 -19.07 32.27 -20.96
C PRO A 246 -18.65 32.42 -19.48
N ASP A 247 -19.36 31.79 -18.57
CA ASP A 247 -19.04 31.82 -17.13
C ASP A 247 -17.91 30.84 -16.75
N ALA A 248 -17.55 29.90 -17.63
CA ALA A 248 -16.43 29.00 -17.44
C ALA A 248 -15.19 29.55 -18.14
N LYS A 249 -14.39 30.32 -17.40
CA LYS A 249 -13.19 30.97 -17.93
C LYS A 249 -11.97 30.71 -17.06
N ILE A 250 -10.81 30.74 -17.72
CA ILE A 250 -9.50 30.79 -17.08
C ILE A 250 -8.91 32.19 -17.29
N ASP A 251 -8.69 32.91 -16.21
CA ASP A 251 -7.97 34.16 -16.23
C ASP A 251 -6.46 33.87 -16.09
N VAL A 252 -5.64 34.39 -17.00
CA VAL A 252 -4.20 34.13 -17.12
C VAL A 252 -3.41 35.36 -16.73
N TYR A 253 -2.47 35.20 -15.81
CA TYR A 253 -1.58 36.25 -15.31
C TYR A 253 -0.12 35.89 -15.58
N GLU A 254 0.66 36.86 -16.03
CA GLU A 254 2.12 36.75 -15.99
C GLU A 254 2.60 37.27 -14.63
N THR A 255 3.33 36.45 -13.91
CA THR A 255 3.73 36.74 -12.55
C THR A 255 5.20 36.40 -12.31
N GLY A 256 5.79 36.85 -11.20
CA GLY A 256 7.16 36.56 -10.88
C GLY A 256 8.12 37.07 -11.95
N VAL A 257 9.17 36.30 -12.21
CA VAL A 257 10.17 36.61 -13.27
C VAL A 257 9.75 36.06 -14.62
N ASN A 258 9.14 34.86 -14.64
CA ASN A 258 8.71 34.21 -15.88
C ASN A 258 7.68 33.11 -15.56
N ASP A 259 6.63 33.44 -14.82
CA ASP A 259 5.61 32.47 -14.36
C ASP A 259 4.25 32.74 -15.00
N CYS A 260 3.51 31.66 -15.25
CA CYS A 260 2.13 31.68 -15.72
C CYS A 260 1.21 31.19 -14.59
N TYR A 261 0.53 32.13 -13.95
CA TYR A 261 -0.49 31.86 -12.93
C TYR A 261 -1.88 31.98 -13.55
N MET A 262 -2.70 30.97 -13.36
CA MET A 262 -4.03 30.88 -13.96
C MET A 262 -5.07 30.66 -12.86
N VAL A 263 -6.24 31.26 -13.01
CA VAL A 263 -7.38 31.03 -12.12
C VAL A 263 -8.55 30.51 -12.93
N PHE A 264 -9.00 29.32 -12.61
CA PHE A 264 -10.24 28.78 -13.14
C PHE A 264 -11.35 28.90 -12.08
N THR A 265 -12.32 29.78 -12.34
CA THR A 265 -13.54 29.87 -11.52
C THR A 265 -14.55 28.87 -12.05
N ILE A 266 -14.77 27.80 -11.28
CA ILE A 266 -15.68 26.71 -11.61
C ILE A 266 -17.10 27.21 -11.38
N PRO A 267 -17.95 27.31 -12.42
CA PRO A 267 -19.33 27.74 -12.28
C PRO A 267 -20.18 26.65 -11.59
N ASP A 268 -21.35 27.04 -11.09
CA ASP A 268 -22.37 26.09 -10.64
C ASP A 268 -23.11 25.53 -11.89
N THR A 269 -22.70 24.33 -12.30
CA THR A 269 -23.25 23.71 -13.50
C THR A 269 -23.09 22.20 -13.49
N ASN A 270 -24.10 21.51 -14.03
CA ASN A 270 -24.07 20.06 -14.23
C ASN A 270 -23.41 19.66 -15.55
N TYR A 271 -23.16 20.60 -16.43
CA TYR A 271 -22.62 20.33 -17.77
C TYR A 271 -21.81 21.52 -18.29
N TYR A 272 -20.66 21.28 -18.90
CA TYR A 272 -19.89 22.25 -19.66
C TYR A 272 -19.07 21.58 -20.76
N LYS A 273 -18.64 22.36 -21.74
CA LYS A 273 -17.73 21.93 -22.80
C LYS A 273 -16.29 22.02 -22.33
N ASP A 274 -15.42 21.36 -23.08
CA ASP A 274 -14.02 21.36 -22.82
C ASP A 274 -13.44 22.79 -22.83
N ILE A 275 -12.62 23.09 -21.83
CA ILE A 275 -11.75 24.26 -21.86
C ILE A 275 -10.44 23.84 -22.52
N ASN A 276 -10.15 24.47 -23.65
CA ASN A 276 -8.98 24.21 -24.44
C ASN A 276 -7.82 25.13 -24.02
N LEU A 277 -6.68 24.52 -23.69
CA LEU A 277 -5.47 25.23 -23.26
C LEU A 277 -4.48 25.51 -24.41
N ASP A 278 -4.82 25.17 -25.64
CA ASP A 278 -3.91 25.32 -26.81
C ASP A 278 -3.47 26.77 -27.05
N SER A 279 -4.29 27.74 -26.62
CA SER A 279 -3.97 29.18 -26.75
C SER A 279 -3.08 29.76 -25.67
N LEU A 280 -2.65 28.93 -24.70
CA LEU A 280 -1.74 29.39 -23.65
C LEU A 280 -0.37 29.76 -24.25
N PRO A 281 0.23 30.87 -23.86
CA PRO A 281 1.58 31.20 -24.26
C PRO A 281 2.58 30.15 -23.76
N SER A 282 3.62 29.88 -24.56
CA SER A 282 4.74 29.00 -24.20
C SER A 282 5.91 29.79 -23.60
N GLY A 283 6.84 29.08 -22.95
CA GLY A 283 8.12 29.63 -22.51
C GLY A 283 8.16 30.12 -21.06
N TYR A 284 7.17 29.80 -20.25
CA TYR A 284 7.20 30.05 -18.81
C TYR A 284 7.95 28.98 -18.03
N ASP A 285 8.55 29.35 -16.92
CA ASP A 285 9.30 28.47 -16.03
C ASP A 285 8.40 27.70 -15.07
N ALA A 286 7.18 28.19 -14.83
CA ALA A 286 6.15 27.48 -14.07
C ALA A 286 4.75 27.81 -14.62
N TYR A 287 3.91 26.79 -14.69
CA TYR A 287 2.49 26.91 -15.04
C TYR A 287 1.64 26.41 -13.90
N THR A 288 0.83 27.25 -13.32
CA THR A 288 -0.09 26.88 -12.21
C THR A 288 -1.51 27.31 -12.52
N LEU A 289 -2.42 26.34 -12.53
CA LEU A 289 -3.86 26.53 -12.64
C LEU A 289 -4.50 26.36 -11.26
N VAL A 290 -4.97 27.46 -10.69
CA VAL A 290 -5.69 27.48 -9.43
C VAL A 290 -7.17 27.24 -9.64
N LEU A 291 -7.73 26.28 -8.93
CA LEU A 291 -9.15 25.99 -8.91
C LEU A 291 -9.85 26.85 -7.86
N LYS A 292 -10.96 27.50 -8.26
CA LYS A 292 -11.81 28.27 -7.37
C LYS A 292 -13.26 27.97 -7.70
N LYS A 293 -14.16 27.95 -6.72
CA LYS A 293 -15.60 27.79 -6.92
C LYS A 293 -16.29 29.14 -7.01
N ALA A 294 -17.24 29.26 -7.93
CA ALA A 294 -18.14 30.42 -7.99
C ALA A 294 -19.22 30.37 -6.89
N VAL A 295 -19.70 29.16 -6.55
CA VAL A 295 -20.73 28.89 -5.53
C VAL A 295 -20.25 27.80 -4.60
N GLU A 296 -20.21 28.05 -3.28
CA GLU A 296 -19.58 27.16 -2.31
C GLU A 296 -20.19 25.75 -2.29
N ASN A 297 -21.52 25.64 -2.24
CA ASN A 297 -22.21 24.35 -2.22
C ASN A 297 -22.83 23.97 -3.58
N GLY A 298 -22.43 24.63 -4.65
CA GLY A 298 -22.89 24.34 -6.01
C GLY A 298 -22.28 23.07 -6.56
N THR A 299 -22.92 22.53 -7.63
CA THR A 299 -22.33 21.43 -8.41
C THR A 299 -21.08 21.90 -9.14
N SER A 300 -20.09 21.04 -9.20
CA SER A 300 -18.79 21.39 -9.77
C SER A 300 -18.43 20.41 -10.87
N ARG A 301 -18.02 20.92 -12.01
CA ARG A 301 -17.53 20.11 -13.10
C ARG A 301 -16.41 20.83 -13.85
N LEU A 302 -15.23 20.21 -13.83
CA LEU A 302 -14.05 20.70 -14.55
C LEU A 302 -13.68 19.72 -15.64
N ARG A 303 -13.57 20.18 -16.89
CA ARG A 303 -13.02 19.37 -17.96
C ARG A 303 -12.02 20.19 -18.75
N LEU A 304 -10.74 19.83 -18.62
CA LEU A 304 -9.66 20.37 -19.42
C LEU A 304 -9.35 19.42 -20.57
N ALA A 305 -9.20 19.96 -21.75
CA ALA A 305 -8.92 19.17 -22.95
C ALA A 305 -7.89 19.86 -23.82
N ASN A 306 -7.12 19.05 -24.50
CA ASN A 306 -6.29 19.49 -25.62
C ASN A 306 -6.87 18.96 -26.93
N THR A 307 -7.28 19.84 -27.83
CA THR A 307 -7.97 19.46 -29.07
C THR A 307 -7.03 19.05 -30.19
N GLU A 308 -5.77 19.47 -30.13
CA GLU A 308 -4.79 19.17 -31.20
C GLU A 308 -4.39 17.70 -31.24
N ILE A 309 -4.51 16.97 -30.12
CA ILE A 309 -4.16 15.54 -30.09
C ILE A 309 -5.16 14.64 -30.76
N LYS A 310 -6.38 15.05 -30.97
CA LYS A 310 -7.36 14.21 -31.71
C LYS A 310 -6.83 13.74 -33.05
N GLY A 311 -5.72 14.29 -33.54
CA GLY A 311 -5.07 13.94 -34.77
C GLY A 311 -3.81 13.08 -34.71
N ASN A 312 -2.97 13.20 -33.69
CA ASN A 312 -1.73 12.40 -33.55
C ASN A 312 -1.16 12.42 -32.12
N PRO A 313 -1.32 11.35 -31.32
CA PRO A 313 -0.87 11.28 -29.92
C PRO A 313 0.66 11.24 -29.76
N GLN A 314 1.40 11.23 -30.82
CA GLN A 314 2.88 11.28 -30.80
C GLN A 314 3.43 12.69 -30.83
N GLN A 315 2.61 13.66 -31.18
CA GLN A 315 2.97 15.06 -31.01
C GLN A 315 2.56 15.50 -29.61
N SER A 316 3.45 16.16 -28.89
CA SER A 316 3.10 16.77 -27.61
C SER A 316 1.86 17.64 -27.82
N PRO A 317 0.79 17.41 -27.08
CA PRO A 317 -0.45 18.12 -27.31
C PRO A 317 -0.36 19.59 -26.97
N SER A 318 0.52 19.90 -26.05
CA SER A 318 0.74 21.27 -25.60
C SER A 318 2.24 21.45 -25.51
N PRO A 319 2.87 22.04 -26.52
CA PRO A 319 4.30 22.29 -26.54
C PRO A 319 4.74 23.19 -25.36
N GLN A 320 3.79 23.81 -24.67
CA GLN A 320 4.03 24.62 -23.47
C GLN A 320 4.45 23.79 -22.25
N PHE A 321 3.90 22.55 -22.11
CA PHE A 321 4.14 21.72 -20.95
C PHE A 321 5.20 20.64 -21.22
N SER A 322 6.04 20.42 -20.25
CA SER A 322 7.11 19.41 -20.31
C SER A 322 7.28 18.71 -18.98
N GLU A 323 8.13 17.71 -18.93
CA GLU A 323 8.45 17.02 -17.68
C GLU A 323 9.00 17.97 -16.61
N ASN A 324 9.83 18.92 -17.01
CA ASN A 324 10.42 19.90 -16.10
C ASN A 324 9.46 21.05 -15.74
N ASN A 325 8.60 21.43 -16.67
CA ASN A 325 7.64 22.53 -16.52
C ASN A 325 6.22 22.06 -16.83
N PRO A 326 5.65 21.15 -16.01
CA PRO A 326 4.29 20.66 -16.22
C PRO A 326 3.24 21.70 -15.85
N LEU A 327 2.01 21.47 -16.28
CA LEU A 327 0.85 22.17 -15.75
C LEU A 327 0.52 21.65 -14.34
N VAL A 328 0.69 22.49 -13.32
CA VAL A 328 0.27 22.17 -11.96
C VAL A 328 -1.15 22.69 -11.74
N VAL A 329 -2.10 21.80 -11.53
CA VAL A 329 -3.49 22.11 -11.18
C VAL A 329 -3.63 22.01 -9.66
N THR A 330 -4.04 23.07 -8.99
CA THR A 330 -4.02 23.15 -7.52
C THR A 330 -5.03 24.17 -6.96
N ILE A 331 -4.88 24.54 -5.68
CA ILE A 331 -5.72 25.51 -4.99
C ILE A 331 -4.89 26.63 -4.35
N ASP A 332 -5.52 27.80 -4.16
CA ASP A 332 -4.92 28.95 -3.46
C ASP A 332 -5.82 29.42 -2.32
N GLN A 333 -6.08 28.54 -1.38
CA GLN A 333 -6.81 28.81 -0.13
C GLN A 333 -6.26 27.94 0.99
N ASN A 334 -6.41 28.40 2.23
CA ASN A 334 -5.86 27.74 3.42
C ASN A 334 -6.80 26.69 4.05
N THR A 335 -7.87 26.33 3.34
CA THR A 335 -8.83 25.30 3.70
C THR A 335 -9.04 24.37 2.50
N PRO A 336 -9.43 23.12 2.70
CA PRO A 336 -9.73 22.21 1.58
C PRO A 336 -10.81 22.77 0.67
N LEU A 337 -10.63 22.59 -0.63
CA LEU A 337 -11.63 22.88 -1.67
C LEU A 337 -12.46 21.63 -1.92
N THR A 338 -13.76 21.65 -1.59
CA THR A 338 -14.67 20.54 -1.94
C THR A 338 -15.37 20.82 -3.25
N LEU A 339 -15.24 19.89 -4.20
CA LEU A 339 -15.92 19.89 -5.49
C LEU A 339 -17.00 18.81 -5.48
N TYR A 340 -18.24 19.16 -5.84
CA TYR A 340 -19.39 18.27 -5.79
C TYR A 340 -19.79 17.77 -7.17
N GLY A 341 -19.64 16.46 -7.40
CA GLY A 341 -20.07 15.78 -8.63
C GLY A 341 -21.51 15.27 -8.56
N THR A 342 -22.28 15.48 -9.63
CA THR A 342 -23.67 14.98 -9.76
C THR A 342 -23.90 14.13 -11.01
N SER A 343 -22.99 14.18 -11.97
CA SER A 343 -23.09 13.40 -13.21
C SER A 343 -21.73 13.21 -13.88
N TRP A 344 -21.48 12.06 -14.49
CA TRP A 344 -20.30 11.66 -15.29
C TRP A 344 -18.96 11.81 -14.57
N ASN A 345 -18.40 13.01 -14.49
CA ASN A 345 -17.13 13.27 -13.85
C ASN A 345 -17.13 14.63 -13.15
N THR A 346 -16.37 14.75 -12.07
CA THR A 346 -16.15 16.00 -11.33
C THR A 346 -14.95 16.75 -11.89
N ILE A 347 -13.81 16.04 -12.04
CA ILE A 347 -12.61 16.53 -12.73
C ILE A 347 -12.28 15.57 -13.87
N CYS A 348 -12.02 16.10 -15.06
CA CYS A 348 -11.64 15.33 -16.22
C CYS A 348 -10.49 15.99 -17.00
N PHE A 349 -9.46 15.20 -17.32
CA PHE A 349 -8.34 15.62 -18.16
C PHE A 349 -8.33 14.78 -19.44
N VAL A 350 -8.58 15.41 -20.59
CA VAL A 350 -8.69 14.72 -21.88
C VAL A 350 -7.52 15.08 -22.77
N SER A 351 -6.77 14.09 -23.21
CA SER A 351 -5.60 14.32 -24.08
C SER A 351 -4.58 15.30 -23.50
N MET A 352 -4.35 15.24 -22.18
CA MET A 352 -3.47 16.12 -21.44
C MET A 352 -2.16 15.41 -21.12
N TRP A 353 -1.03 16.05 -21.42
CA TRP A 353 0.30 15.55 -21.09
C TRP A 353 0.98 16.49 -20.10
N HIS A 354 1.86 15.94 -19.28
CA HIS A 354 2.62 16.70 -18.27
C HIS A 354 1.73 17.52 -17.33
N VAL A 355 0.78 16.83 -16.71
CA VAL A 355 -0.13 17.44 -15.74
C VAL A 355 0.17 16.89 -14.34
N VAL A 356 0.23 17.78 -13.37
CA VAL A 356 0.34 17.46 -11.94
C VAL A 356 -0.90 18.00 -11.23
N LEU A 357 -1.72 17.13 -10.66
CA LEU A 357 -2.84 17.51 -9.81
C LEU A 357 -2.39 17.49 -8.34
N ASP A 358 -1.98 18.65 -7.86
CA ASP A 358 -1.44 18.87 -6.50
C ASP A 358 -2.55 19.32 -5.55
N GLY A 359 -3.05 18.42 -4.70
CA GLY A 359 -4.08 18.74 -3.72
C GLY A 359 -3.62 19.59 -2.54
N ARG A 360 -2.32 19.83 -2.34
CA ARG A 360 -1.82 20.60 -1.19
C ARG A 360 -2.05 22.11 -1.31
N GLY A 361 -2.11 22.62 -2.51
CA GLY A 361 -2.23 24.04 -2.74
C GLY A 361 -1.00 24.85 -2.31
N TYR A 362 -1.16 26.16 -2.27
CA TYR A 362 -0.12 27.09 -1.81
C TYR A 362 0.15 27.01 -0.29
N TYR A 363 -0.71 26.34 0.46
CA TYR A 363 -0.64 26.27 1.93
C TYR A 363 -0.21 24.89 2.46
N ASN A 364 0.23 23.99 1.58
CA ASN A 364 0.67 22.63 1.92
C ASN A 364 -0.37 21.85 2.75
N LEU A 365 -1.63 21.91 2.35
CA LEU A 365 -2.71 21.17 3.02
C LEU A 365 -2.57 19.66 2.79
N SER A 366 -2.95 18.89 3.78
CA SER A 366 -3.24 17.47 3.57
C SER A 366 -4.64 17.33 3.01
N LYS A 367 -4.79 16.58 1.91
CA LYS A 367 -6.08 16.36 1.22
C LYS A 367 -6.82 17.67 0.94
N GLY A 368 -6.09 18.67 0.44
CA GLY A 368 -6.65 20.00 0.20
C GLY A 368 -7.63 20.10 -0.97
N ILE A 369 -7.72 19.08 -1.85
CA ILE A 369 -8.82 18.95 -2.82
C ILE A 369 -9.64 17.72 -2.46
N LYS A 370 -10.94 17.96 -2.20
CA LYS A 370 -11.93 16.95 -1.87
C LYS A 370 -12.95 16.81 -3.00
N LEU A 371 -13.13 15.61 -3.52
CA LEU A 371 -14.13 15.29 -4.53
C LEU A 371 -15.23 14.45 -3.90
N ASP A 372 -16.45 14.99 -3.84
CA ASP A 372 -17.54 14.43 -3.05
C ASP A 372 -18.86 14.48 -3.83
N ARG A 373 -19.85 13.79 -3.32
CA ARG A 373 -21.25 13.90 -3.72
C ARG A 373 -21.95 14.90 -2.81
N ASN A 374 -22.50 15.97 -3.38
CA ASN A 374 -23.34 16.86 -2.59
C ASN A 374 -24.62 16.12 -2.16
N PRO A 375 -24.88 15.94 -0.87
CA PRO A 375 -26.06 15.23 -0.37
C PRO A 375 -27.38 15.91 -0.74
N ASP A 376 -27.36 17.22 -0.99
CA ASP A 376 -28.54 18.00 -1.36
C ASP A 376 -28.87 17.92 -2.86
N HIS A 377 -27.96 17.35 -3.67
CA HIS A 377 -28.14 17.22 -5.10
C HIS A 377 -28.34 15.76 -5.52
N LYS A 378 -29.41 15.50 -6.25
CA LYS A 378 -29.66 14.17 -6.79
C LYS A 378 -28.59 13.82 -7.84
N ILE A 379 -27.96 12.64 -7.67
CA ILE A 379 -27.13 12.06 -8.72
C ILE A 379 -28.04 11.70 -9.89
N THR A 380 -27.70 12.22 -11.06
CA THR A 380 -28.49 11.99 -12.29
C THR A 380 -27.92 10.87 -13.17
N TRP A 381 -26.62 10.64 -13.05
CA TRP A 381 -25.85 9.62 -13.78
C TRP A 381 -24.73 9.07 -12.94
N PRO A 382 -24.18 7.88 -13.27
CA PRO A 382 -22.97 7.39 -12.60
C PRO A 382 -21.86 8.43 -12.61
N VAL A 383 -21.24 8.65 -11.44
CA VAL A 383 -20.18 9.65 -11.23
C VAL A 383 -18.83 8.97 -11.06
N ILE A 384 -17.86 9.42 -11.84
CA ILE A 384 -16.44 9.21 -11.65
C ILE A 384 -15.87 10.54 -11.17
N HIS A 385 -15.30 10.59 -9.98
CA HIS A 385 -14.84 11.89 -9.48
C HIS A 385 -13.60 12.41 -10.22
N LEU A 386 -12.58 11.58 -10.41
CA LEU A 386 -11.42 11.93 -11.22
C LEU A 386 -11.32 11.02 -12.44
N GLN A 387 -11.37 11.59 -13.63
CA GLN A 387 -11.28 10.85 -14.88
C GLN A 387 -10.13 11.39 -15.75
N VAL A 388 -9.28 10.48 -16.23
CA VAL A 388 -8.17 10.80 -17.15
C VAL A 388 -8.27 9.86 -18.37
N PRO A 389 -9.14 10.21 -19.35
CA PRO A 389 -9.35 9.40 -20.53
C PRO A 389 -8.48 9.85 -21.72
N ASP A 390 -8.59 9.12 -22.79
CA ASP A 390 -8.24 9.47 -24.16
C ASP A 390 -6.93 10.25 -24.38
N GLY A 391 -5.83 9.52 -24.41
CA GLY A 391 -4.54 10.03 -24.85
C GLY A 391 -3.74 10.84 -23.84
N SER A 392 -4.20 10.93 -22.59
CA SER A 392 -3.45 11.56 -21.52
C SER A 392 -2.29 10.68 -21.07
N LYS A 393 -1.12 11.24 -20.78
CA LYS A 393 0.05 10.57 -20.24
C LYS A 393 0.96 11.56 -19.51
N TYR A 394 1.98 11.07 -18.78
CA TYR A 394 2.81 11.90 -17.90
C TYR A 394 1.95 12.65 -16.89
N PHE A 395 1.06 11.89 -16.21
CA PHE A 395 0.10 12.42 -15.27
C PHE A 395 0.47 12.03 -13.84
N GLU A 396 0.46 12.99 -12.94
CA GLU A 396 0.68 12.79 -11.51
C GLU A 396 -0.49 13.36 -10.71
N ALA A 397 -0.95 12.66 -9.68
CA ALA A 397 -1.97 13.15 -8.77
C ALA A 397 -1.69 12.72 -7.33
N PHE A 398 -1.88 13.63 -6.39
CA PHE A 398 -1.64 13.38 -4.96
C PHE A 398 -2.39 14.37 -4.05
N GLU A 399 -2.49 13.99 -2.77
CA GLU A 399 -3.14 14.77 -1.71
C GLU A 399 -4.59 15.15 -2.05
N LEU A 400 -5.32 14.18 -2.60
CA LEU A 400 -6.76 14.27 -2.85
C LEU A 400 -7.51 13.37 -1.86
N GLU A 401 -8.69 13.82 -1.42
CA GLU A 401 -9.70 12.98 -0.80
C GLU A 401 -10.86 12.80 -1.79
N ILE A 402 -11.23 11.55 -2.06
CA ILE A 402 -12.24 11.20 -3.04
C ILE A 402 -13.22 10.22 -2.41
N LEU A 403 -14.49 10.60 -2.35
CA LEU A 403 -15.50 9.81 -1.65
C LEU A 403 -16.88 9.86 -2.29
N ALA A 404 -17.72 8.94 -1.84
CA ALA A 404 -19.17 8.90 -2.15
C ALA A 404 -19.48 8.96 -3.66
N CYS A 405 -18.66 8.33 -4.50
CA CYS A 405 -18.96 8.21 -5.92
C CYS A 405 -19.94 7.06 -6.18
N SER A 406 -20.73 7.19 -7.23
CA SER A 406 -21.72 6.17 -7.59
C SER A 406 -21.22 5.15 -8.62
N PHE A 407 -20.04 5.36 -9.17
CA PHE A 407 -19.34 4.43 -10.04
C PHE A 407 -17.91 4.22 -9.52
N ALA A 408 -16.86 4.77 -10.14
CA ALA A 408 -15.50 4.67 -9.65
C ALA A 408 -15.02 6.00 -9.05
N GLY A 409 -14.24 5.97 -7.95
CA GLY A 409 -13.63 7.17 -7.43
C GLY A 409 -12.70 7.80 -8.46
N ILE A 410 -11.83 6.97 -9.04
CA ILE A 410 -10.86 7.37 -10.04
C ILE A 410 -10.92 6.41 -11.23
N SER A 411 -10.92 6.95 -12.45
CA SER A 411 -10.78 6.17 -13.68
C SER A 411 -9.71 6.78 -14.57
N ILE A 412 -8.64 6.03 -14.82
CA ILE A 412 -7.52 6.47 -15.66
C ILE A 412 -7.26 5.40 -16.71
N LYS A 413 -7.67 5.67 -17.93
CA LYS A 413 -7.47 4.75 -19.05
C LYS A 413 -7.71 5.44 -20.40
N THR A 414 -7.06 4.92 -21.41
CA THR A 414 -7.35 5.26 -22.80
C THR A 414 -7.82 4.01 -23.51
N ASP A 415 -9.08 3.98 -23.94
CA ASP A 415 -9.63 2.81 -24.63
C ASP A 415 -9.27 2.83 -26.13
N PRO A 416 -8.81 1.71 -26.69
CA PRO A 416 -8.65 1.61 -28.14
C PRO A 416 -10.01 1.66 -28.81
N THR A 417 -10.22 2.60 -29.72
CA THR A 417 -11.49 2.77 -30.44
C THR A 417 -11.26 2.73 -31.95
N ALA A 418 -12.34 2.49 -32.69
CA ALA A 418 -12.31 2.47 -34.13
C ALA A 418 -12.02 3.85 -34.76
N SER A 419 -12.51 4.89 -34.10
CA SER A 419 -12.32 6.27 -34.57
C SER A 419 -10.93 6.83 -34.30
N ASN A 420 -10.20 6.20 -33.33
CA ASN A 420 -8.90 6.68 -32.89
C ASN A 420 -7.86 5.54 -32.91
N PRO A 421 -7.42 5.07 -34.11
CA PRO A 421 -6.50 3.93 -34.23
C PRO A 421 -5.10 4.21 -33.62
N TRP A 422 -4.75 5.47 -33.43
CA TRP A 422 -3.51 5.86 -32.77
C TRP A 422 -3.47 5.50 -31.28
N TYR A 423 -4.60 5.22 -30.63
CA TYR A 423 -4.68 4.74 -29.24
C TYR A 423 -4.53 3.23 -29.10
N TRP A 424 -4.32 2.50 -30.19
CA TRP A 424 -4.10 1.06 -30.12
C TRP A 424 -2.70 0.74 -29.58
N ASN A 425 -2.55 -0.40 -28.96
CA ASN A 425 -1.33 -0.80 -28.27
C ASN A 425 -0.03 -0.63 -29.07
N GLU A 426 -0.07 -0.96 -30.37
CA GLU A 426 1.08 -0.81 -31.24
C GLU A 426 1.48 0.65 -31.54
N ASN A 427 0.65 1.59 -31.17
CA ASN A 427 0.78 3.01 -31.49
C ASN A 427 0.80 3.93 -30.27
N PHE A 428 0.39 3.46 -29.11
CA PHE A 428 0.21 4.30 -27.93
C PHE A 428 0.65 3.56 -26.66
N GLU A 429 1.32 4.28 -25.77
CA GLU A 429 1.62 3.89 -24.41
C GLU A 429 1.17 4.99 -23.45
N LEU A 430 0.55 4.60 -22.34
CA LEU A 430 0.24 5.50 -21.23
C LEU A 430 1.43 5.53 -20.27
N ASN A 431 2.34 6.48 -20.46
CA ASN A 431 3.60 6.53 -19.73
C ASN A 431 3.53 7.43 -18.50
N ASN A 432 4.36 7.14 -17.49
CA ASN A 432 4.62 7.99 -16.33
C ASN A 432 3.33 8.40 -15.62
N LEU A 433 2.55 7.41 -15.22
CA LEU A 433 1.39 7.61 -14.38
C LEU A 433 1.80 7.41 -12.93
N TRP A 434 1.82 8.50 -12.15
CA TRP A 434 2.21 8.51 -10.73
C TRP A 434 1.02 8.91 -9.86
N LEU A 435 0.58 7.99 -9.01
CA LEU A 435 -0.59 8.16 -8.16
C LEU A 435 -0.19 7.85 -6.72
N HIS A 436 -0.23 8.86 -5.84
CA HIS A 436 0.30 8.68 -4.50
C HIS A 436 -0.35 9.59 -3.45
N HIS A 437 -0.25 9.21 -2.19
CA HIS A 437 -0.71 9.99 -1.03
C HIS A 437 -2.18 10.45 -1.17
N MET A 438 -3.04 9.65 -1.78
CA MET A 438 -4.45 9.92 -1.92
C MET A 438 -5.28 9.09 -0.94
N TYR A 439 -6.48 9.57 -0.62
CA TYR A 439 -7.46 8.87 0.18
C TYR A 439 -8.77 8.72 -0.61
N VAL A 440 -9.13 7.47 -0.91
CA VAL A 440 -10.33 7.11 -1.66
C VAL A 440 -11.20 6.21 -0.80
N HIS A 441 -12.46 6.60 -0.55
CA HIS A 441 -13.30 5.85 0.36
C HIS A 441 -14.80 5.97 0.09
N ASP A 442 -15.59 5.10 0.70
CA ASP A 442 -17.05 5.10 0.63
C ASP A 442 -17.58 5.13 -0.80
N THR A 443 -17.00 4.33 -1.69
CA THR A 443 -17.43 4.27 -3.09
C THR A 443 -18.49 3.19 -3.31
N ASP A 444 -19.43 3.44 -4.20
CA ASP A 444 -20.47 2.47 -4.54
C ASP A 444 -19.98 1.35 -5.47
N SER A 445 -18.88 1.58 -6.18
CA SER A 445 -18.23 0.65 -7.09
C SER A 445 -16.74 0.59 -6.76
N GLU A 446 -15.84 0.55 -7.76
CA GLU A 446 -14.40 0.52 -7.50
C GLU A 446 -13.92 1.82 -6.85
N GLY A 447 -12.93 1.73 -5.98
CA GLY A 447 -12.17 2.91 -5.57
C GLY A 447 -11.37 3.48 -6.75
N TRP A 448 -10.65 2.60 -7.45
CA TRP A 448 -9.76 2.93 -8.55
C TRP A 448 -9.93 1.97 -9.72
N TYR A 449 -10.13 2.52 -10.92
CA TYR A 449 -10.19 1.79 -12.16
C TYR A 449 -9.10 2.31 -13.11
N ILE A 450 -7.94 1.62 -13.16
CA ILE A 450 -6.75 2.05 -13.87
C ILE A 450 -6.40 1.05 -14.96
N GLY A 451 -6.21 1.56 -16.17
CA GLY A 451 -5.96 0.74 -17.34
C GLY A 451 -7.20 0.00 -17.84
N TYR A 452 -7.06 -0.65 -18.96
CA TYR A 452 -8.15 -1.44 -19.56
C TYR A 452 -7.98 -2.90 -19.20
N TYR A 453 -8.97 -3.48 -18.53
CA TYR A 453 -8.85 -4.82 -17.95
C TYR A 453 -8.72 -5.93 -19.00
N THR A 454 -9.31 -5.74 -20.18
CA THR A 454 -9.21 -6.70 -21.27
C THR A 454 -8.01 -6.34 -22.16
N PRO A 455 -6.98 -7.18 -22.25
CA PRO A 455 -5.81 -6.89 -23.07
C PRO A 455 -6.12 -6.81 -24.56
N GLU A 456 -7.27 -7.35 -24.99
CA GLU A 456 -7.77 -7.21 -26.35
C GLU A 456 -9.14 -6.54 -26.39
N LYS A 457 -9.34 -5.69 -27.38
CA LYS A 457 -10.63 -5.08 -27.66
C LYS A 457 -10.99 -5.23 -29.13
N SER A 458 -12.09 -5.91 -29.41
CA SER A 458 -12.70 -5.89 -30.72
C SER A 458 -13.40 -4.56 -30.94
N THR A 459 -13.06 -3.91 -32.04
CA THR A 459 -13.65 -2.62 -32.38
C THR A 459 -14.32 -2.69 -33.74
N VAL A 460 -15.63 -2.45 -33.77
CA VAL A 460 -16.40 -2.39 -35.03
C VAL A 460 -16.29 -0.99 -35.60
N VAL A 461 -15.87 -0.91 -36.84
CA VAL A 461 -15.56 0.30 -37.55
C VAL A 461 -16.50 0.40 -38.77
N TYR A 462 -17.01 1.57 -39.05
CA TYR A 462 -17.83 1.82 -40.23
C TYR A 462 -16.94 2.18 -41.41
N THR A 463 -17.28 1.73 -42.62
CA THR A 463 -16.52 2.01 -43.85
C THR A 463 -16.35 3.52 -44.08
N GLY A 464 -15.14 3.97 -44.27
CA GLY A 464 -14.80 5.38 -44.36
C GLY A 464 -13.41 5.67 -44.86
N GLU A 465 -12.88 6.80 -44.46
CA GLU A 465 -11.61 7.35 -44.90
C GLU A 465 -10.39 6.48 -44.48
N THR A 466 -9.37 6.51 -45.28
CA THR A 466 -8.03 6.01 -44.92
C THR A 466 -7.33 7.05 -44.08
N VAL A 467 -6.85 6.63 -42.90
CA VAL A 467 -6.04 7.46 -41.98
C VAL A 467 -4.63 6.94 -41.96
N THR A 468 -3.65 7.77 -42.26
CA THR A 468 -2.24 7.45 -42.15
C THR A 468 -1.58 8.32 -41.09
N PHE A 469 -0.84 7.73 -40.20
CA PHE A 469 -0.07 8.43 -39.16
C PHE A 469 1.22 7.67 -38.86
N LYS A 470 2.18 8.31 -38.17
CA LYS A 470 3.39 7.63 -37.72
C LYS A 470 3.17 6.94 -36.38
N ASN A 471 3.57 5.67 -36.27
CA ASN A 471 3.55 4.94 -35.01
C ASN A 471 4.73 5.35 -34.09
N LEU A 472 4.86 4.73 -32.93
CA LEU A 472 5.94 4.98 -31.96
C LEU A 472 7.35 4.68 -32.51
N LYS A 473 7.46 3.88 -33.56
CA LYS A 473 8.70 3.56 -34.26
C LYS A 473 9.03 4.54 -35.40
N GLY A 474 8.15 5.51 -35.67
CA GLY A 474 8.27 6.44 -36.79
C GLY A 474 7.84 5.86 -38.13
N GLU A 475 7.22 4.69 -38.18
CA GLU A 475 6.73 4.03 -39.40
C GLU A 475 5.34 4.57 -39.75
N ASP A 476 5.06 4.71 -41.05
CA ASP A 476 3.73 5.07 -41.52
C ASP A 476 2.78 3.89 -41.39
N VAL A 477 1.72 4.07 -40.59
CA VAL A 477 0.66 3.09 -40.37
C VAL A 477 -0.63 3.62 -40.94
N THR A 478 -1.26 2.82 -41.80
CA THR A 478 -2.48 3.20 -42.51
C THR A 478 -3.65 2.32 -42.10
N TYR A 479 -4.73 2.94 -41.69
CA TYR A 479 -5.98 2.28 -41.32
C TYR A 479 -7.14 2.79 -42.14
N ILE A 480 -8.09 1.92 -42.38
CA ILE A 480 -9.36 2.29 -43.02
C ILE A 480 -10.43 2.41 -41.93
N LYS A 481 -10.93 3.60 -41.70
CA LYS A 481 -12.08 3.80 -40.81
C LYS A 481 -13.23 2.95 -41.37
N GLY A 482 -13.74 2.05 -40.57
CA GLY A 482 -14.88 1.32 -40.99
C GLY A 482 -14.73 -0.19 -41.04
N TYR A 483 -13.59 -0.76 -40.72
CA TYR A 483 -13.41 -2.19 -40.61
C TYR A 483 -13.49 -2.67 -39.17
N SER A 484 -13.76 -3.95 -38.96
CA SER A 484 -13.66 -4.59 -37.66
C SER A 484 -12.20 -4.96 -37.39
N TYR A 485 -11.64 -4.44 -36.32
CA TYR A 485 -10.29 -4.76 -35.88
C TYR A 485 -10.32 -5.32 -34.46
N THR A 486 -9.52 -6.35 -34.19
CA THR A 486 -9.20 -6.79 -32.84
C THR A 486 -7.85 -6.18 -32.47
N LYS A 487 -7.81 -5.32 -31.46
CA LYS A 487 -6.62 -4.62 -31.04
C LYS A 487 -6.42 -4.73 -29.55
N LYS A 488 -5.16 -4.86 -29.14
CA LYS A 488 -4.79 -4.89 -27.73
C LYS A 488 -4.93 -3.50 -27.11
N ALA A 489 -5.32 -3.47 -25.84
CA ALA A 489 -5.20 -2.26 -25.05
C ALA A 489 -3.71 -1.92 -24.85
N HIS A 490 -3.38 -0.64 -24.76
CA HIS A 490 -2.05 -0.15 -24.51
C HIS A 490 -1.58 -0.51 -23.09
N TYR A 491 -0.26 -0.52 -22.89
CA TYR A 491 0.35 -0.68 -21.57
C TYR A 491 0.50 0.66 -20.86
N LEU A 492 0.38 0.61 -19.53
CA LEU A 492 0.84 1.65 -18.63
C LEU A 492 2.31 1.36 -18.31
N THR A 493 3.22 2.20 -18.79
CA THR A 493 4.65 2.02 -18.54
C THR A 493 5.17 3.05 -17.56
N ASN A 494 6.21 2.71 -16.81
CA ASN A 494 6.72 3.52 -15.70
C ASN A 494 5.63 3.92 -14.71
N PHE A 495 4.78 2.94 -14.35
CA PHE A 495 3.64 3.13 -13.47
C PHE A 495 4.10 3.12 -12.01
N ARG A 496 3.61 4.08 -11.22
CA ARG A 496 3.88 4.20 -9.77
C ARG A 496 2.58 4.43 -9.02
N PHE A 497 2.24 3.49 -8.16
CA PHE A 497 1.07 3.55 -7.28
C PHE A 497 1.54 3.29 -5.84
N TYR A 498 1.64 4.35 -5.02
CA TYR A 498 2.23 4.21 -3.69
C TYR A 498 1.66 5.17 -2.65
N ARG A 499 1.68 4.76 -1.38
CA ARG A 499 1.23 5.55 -0.22
C ARG A 499 -0.21 6.05 -0.35
N ASN A 500 -1.08 5.27 -0.97
CA ASN A 500 -2.50 5.56 -1.06
C ASN A 500 -3.27 4.81 0.02
N ASN A 501 -4.33 5.43 0.53
CA ASN A 501 -5.32 4.78 1.37
C ASN A 501 -6.61 4.57 0.59
N THR A 502 -7.18 3.37 0.69
CA THR A 502 -8.47 3.04 0.08
C THR A 502 -9.32 2.29 1.09
N GLU A 503 -10.53 2.76 1.33
CA GLU A 503 -11.40 2.18 2.35
C GLU A 503 -12.84 2.07 1.87
N HIS A 504 -13.54 1.01 2.31
CA HIS A 504 -14.98 0.82 2.16
C HIS A 504 -15.47 1.06 0.73
N THR A 505 -14.99 0.23 -0.21
CA THR A 505 -15.41 0.28 -1.62
C THR A 505 -16.43 -0.80 -1.93
N GLY A 506 -17.43 -0.48 -2.76
CA GLY A 506 -18.49 -1.43 -3.13
C GLY A 506 -17.95 -2.62 -3.92
N TYR A 507 -17.03 -2.38 -4.84
CA TYR A 507 -16.34 -3.36 -5.67
C TYR A 507 -14.84 -3.35 -5.36
N ASP A 508 -13.97 -3.74 -6.31
CA ASP A 508 -12.53 -3.75 -6.09
C ASP A 508 -12.04 -2.44 -5.45
N GLY A 509 -11.20 -2.55 -4.43
CA GLY A 509 -10.59 -1.36 -3.84
C GLY A 509 -9.74 -0.62 -4.88
N VAL A 510 -8.83 -1.36 -5.50
CA VAL A 510 -7.94 -0.86 -6.56
C VAL A 510 -7.87 -1.90 -7.66
N GLN A 511 -8.26 -1.52 -8.87
CA GLN A 511 -8.06 -2.31 -10.08
C GLN A 511 -7.02 -1.65 -10.97
N ILE A 512 -5.92 -2.34 -11.21
CA ILE A 512 -4.81 -1.94 -12.08
C ILE A 512 -4.66 -2.98 -13.19
N SER A 513 -4.70 -2.56 -14.44
CA SER A 513 -4.65 -3.46 -15.58
C SER A 513 -3.63 -3.01 -16.63
N ASN A 514 -3.04 -3.99 -17.34
CA ASN A 514 -2.09 -3.77 -18.43
C ASN A 514 -0.95 -2.81 -18.05
N SER A 515 -0.27 -3.06 -16.94
CA SER A 515 0.71 -2.13 -16.41
C SER A 515 2.08 -2.79 -16.13
N VAL A 516 3.11 -1.97 -16.28
CA VAL A 516 4.51 -2.29 -15.94
C VAL A 516 5.01 -1.23 -14.96
N GLY A 517 5.32 -1.64 -13.73
CA GLY A 517 5.76 -0.68 -12.72
C GLY A 517 5.77 -1.21 -11.29
N GLU A 518 5.44 -0.33 -10.35
CA GLU A 518 5.50 -0.64 -8.92
C GLU A 518 4.23 -0.23 -8.18
N VAL A 519 3.78 -1.13 -7.28
CA VAL A 519 2.63 -0.93 -6.39
C VAL A 519 3.11 -1.17 -4.96
N CYS A 520 3.25 -0.12 -4.15
CA CYS A 520 3.87 -0.27 -2.84
C CYS A 520 3.40 0.74 -1.80
N TYR A 521 3.53 0.36 -0.51
CA TYR A 521 3.18 1.20 0.64
C TYR A 521 1.71 1.66 0.66
N ASN A 522 0.81 0.97 -0.02
CA ASN A 522 -0.60 1.29 0.00
C ASN A 522 -1.30 0.59 1.17
N ARG A 523 -2.34 1.23 1.68
CA ARG A 523 -3.23 0.67 2.70
C ARG A 523 -4.64 0.56 2.14
N LEU A 524 -5.18 -0.66 2.15
CA LEU A 524 -6.53 -0.96 1.72
C LEU A 524 -7.29 -1.62 2.87
N TYR A 525 -8.52 -1.17 3.11
CA TYR A 525 -9.34 -1.69 4.19
C TYR A 525 -10.81 -1.81 3.78
N ASP A 526 -11.45 -2.93 4.15
CA ASP A 526 -12.90 -3.19 3.96
C ASP A 526 -13.37 -2.95 2.50
N CYS A 527 -12.57 -3.43 1.55
CA CYS A 527 -12.90 -3.28 0.12
C CYS A 527 -13.84 -4.40 -0.36
N ALA A 528 -14.55 -4.13 -1.47
CA ALA A 528 -15.46 -5.06 -2.14
C ALA A 528 -16.64 -5.51 -1.25
N TYR A 529 -17.19 -4.63 -0.42
CA TYR A 529 -18.23 -4.99 0.55
C TYR A 529 -19.54 -5.48 -0.09
N LYS A 530 -19.82 -5.13 -1.34
CA LYS A 530 -20.98 -5.66 -2.09
C LYS A 530 -20.78 -7.09 -2.59
N ASN A 531 -19.55 -7.61 -2.55
CA ASN A 531 -19.19 -8.96 -2.97
C ASN A 531 -19.70 -9.32 -4.38
N GLU A 532 -19.56 -8.42 -5.32
CA GLU A 532 -19.96 -8.63 -6.73
C GLU A 532 -19.01 -9.63 -7.40
N SER A 533 -19.57 -10.66 -8.03
CA SER A 533 -18.86 -11.90 -8.44
C SER A 533 -17.59 -11.71 -9.29
N ALA A 534 -17.42 -10.58 -9.96
CA ALA A 534 -16.27 -10.28 -10.82
C ALA A 534 -15.32 -9.23 -10.25
N GLN A 535 -15.67 -8.60 -9.12
CA GLN A 535 -14.99 -7.41 -8.57
C GLN A 535 -14.99 -7.48 -7.05
N THR A 536 -14.26 -8.48 -6.52
CA THR A 536 -14.27 -8.83 -5.09
C THR A 536 -12.94 -8.59 -4.39
N SER A 537 -12.00 -7.89 -5.02
CA SER A 537 -10.63 -7.82 -4.52
C SER A 537 -10.34 -6.51 -3.80
N GLY A 538 -9.47 -6.57 -2.80
CA GLY A 538 -8.87 -5.36 -2.24
C GLY A 538 -7.97 -4.70 -3.27
N LEU A 539 -6.89 -5.35 -3.64
CA LEU A 539 -5.96 -4.94 -4.68
C LEU A 539 -5.99 -5.95 -5.83
N SER A 540 -6.38 -5.51 -7.01
CA SER A 540 -6.37 -6.29 -8.24
C SER A 540 -5.31 -5.74 -9.19
N ILE A 541 -4.25 -6.53 -9.45
CA ILE A 541 -3.19 -6.24 -10.42
C ILE A 541 -3.30 -7.24 -11.57
N GLN A 542 -4.05 -6.88 -12.60
CA GLN A 542 -4.32 -7.74 -13.75
C GLN A 542 -3.46 -7.36 -14.94
N SER A 543 -2.94 -8.37 -15.65
CA SER A 543 -2.02 -8.12 -16.75
C SER A 543 -0.87 -7.19 -16.32
N PHE A 544 -0.20 -7.57 -15.23
CA PHE A 544 0.83 -6.77 -14.56
C PHE A 544 2.22 -7.39 -14.72
N SER A 545 3.24 -6.54 -14.75
CA SER A 545 4.66 -6.92 -14.64
C SER A 545 5.38 -5.91 -13.74
N GLY A 546 6.26 -6.38 -12.85
CA GLY A 546 7.02 -5.51 -11.96
C GLY A 546 6.95 -5.93 -10.49
N LYS A 547 6.85 -4.97 -9.57
CA LYS A 547 6.93 -5.21 -8.14
C LYS A 547 5.67 -4.78 -7.39
N CYS A 548 5.22 -5.64 -6.45
CA CYS A 548 4.13 -5.33 -5.52
C CYS A 548 4.63 -5.62 -4.10
N TYR A 549 4.88 -4.58 -3.29
CA TYR A 549 5.53 -4.77 -2.00
C TYR A 549 5.11 -3.74 -0.95
N ASN A 550 5.30 -4.11 0.32
CA ASN A 550 5.00 -3.26 1.47
C ASN A 550 3.56 -2.70 1.48
N ASN A 551 2.60 -3.44 0.90
CA ASN A 551 1.19 -3.07 0.96
C ASN A 551 0.51 -3.72 2.17
N PHE A 552 -0.48 -3.01 2.70
CA PHE A 552 -1.26 -3.42 3.85
C PHE A 552 -2.73 -3.59 3.42
N LEU A 553 -3.15 -4.85 3.24
CA LEU A 553 -4.42 -5.22 2.65
C LEU A 553 -5.26 -5.93 3.73
N LEU A 554 -6.30 -5.26 4.22
CA LEU A 554 -7.11 -5.75 5.32
C LEU A 554 -8.57 -5.92 4.93
N ASP A 555 -9.15 -7.03 5.37
CA ASP A 555 -10.60 -7.27 5.41
C ASP A 555 -11.35 -7.05 4.09
N SER A 556 -10.73 -7.35 2.95
CA SER A 556 -11.47 -7.40 1.69
C SER A 556 -12.44 -8.56 1.70
N HIS A 557 -13.66 -8.34 1.17
CA HIS A 557 -14.73 -9.33 1.20
C HIS A 557 -14.55 -10.50 0.26
N GLY A 558 -13.63 -10.40 -0.70
CA GLY A 558 -13.15 -11.51 -1.52
C GLY A 558 -11.67 -11.77 -1.32
N ALA A 559 -10.85 -11.67 -2.38
CA ALA A 559 -9.41 -11.77 -2.26
C ALA A 559 -8.80 -10.45 -1.81
N ASN A 560 -7.88 -10.48 -0.83
CA ASN A 560 -7.12 -9.27 -0.52
C ASN A 560 -6.24 -8.83 -1.69
N LEU A 561 -5.63 -9.79 -2.37
CA LEU A 561 -4.78 -9.56 -3.53
C LEU A 561 -5.20 -10.46 -4.69
N GLN A 562 -5.44 -9.87 -5.85
CA GLN A 562 -5.68 -10.57 -7.10
C GLN A 562 -4.53 -10.29 -8.07
N VAL A 563 -3.94 -11.33 -8.63
CA VAL A 563 -2.74 -11.25 -9.47
C VAL A 563 -2.97 -11.89 -10.82
N GLY A 564 -2.74 -11.14 -11.91
CA GLY A 564 -2.72 -11.64 -13.27
C GLY A 564 -1.47 -11.19 -14.00
N PRO A 565 -0.45 -12.04 -14.19
CA PRO A 565 0.82 -11.63 -14.76
C PRO A 565 0.76 -11.53 -16.29
N ILE A 566 1.50 -10.55 -16.85
CA ILE A 566 1.89 -10.50 -18.26
C ILE A 566 3.40 -10.61 -18.44
N GLY A 567 4.16 -10.47 -17.39
CA GLY A 567 5.60 -10.57 -17.29
C GLY A 567 5.99 -11.07 -15.91
N ASN A 568 7.25 -10.93 -15.56
CA ASN A 568 7.72 -11.31 -14.24
C ASN A 568 7.15 -10.38 -13.16
N ILE A 569 6.67 -10.99 -12.08
CA ILE A 569 6.17 -10.25 -10.91
C ILE A 569 6.94 -10.72 -9.68
N GLU A 570 7.37 -9.76 -8.88
CA GLU A 570 7.87 -9.99 -7.53
C GLU A 570 6.89 -9.40 -6.51
N ILE A 571 6.38 -10.23 -5.60
CA ILE A 571 5.40 -9.85 -4.57
C ILE A 571 6.01 -10.17 -3.22
N PHE A 572 6.32 -9.14 -2.43
CA PHE A 572 7.02 -9.35 -1.18
C PHE A 572 6.69 -8.32 -0.10
N ASN A 573 6.92 -8.69 1.14
CA ASN A 573 6.68 -7.83 2.31
C ASN A 573 5.26 -7.27 2.40
N ASN A 574 4.24 -7.92 1.82
CA ASN A 574 2.86 -7.48 1.97
C ASN A 574 2.20 -8.16 3.16
N VAL A 575 1.27 -7.46 3.79
CA VAL A 575 0.34 -8.03 4.78
C VAL A 575 -1.04 -8.13 4.13
N ALA A 576 -1.54 -9.34 3.93
CA ALA A 576 -2.84 -9.64 3.35
C ALA A 576 -3.67 -10.42 4.37
N GLN A 577 -4.44 -9.73 5.19
CA GLN A 577 -5.27 -10.30 6.24
C GLN A 577 -6.75 -10.05 5.97
N SER A 578 -7.58 -11.08 6.07
CA SER A 578 -9.04 -10.94 5.96
C SER A 578 -9.75 -11.93 6.87
N LYS A 579 -10.82 -11.46 7.45
CA LYS A 579 -11.79 -12.31 8.19
C LYS A 579 -12.88 -12.91 7.29
N TYR A 580 -12.92 -12.55 5.99
CA TYR A 580 -14.04 -12.90 5.11
C TYR A 580 -13.71 -13.97 4.09
N GLY A 581 -12.58 -13.93 3.41
CA GLY A 581 -12.40 -14.66 2.19
C GLY A 581 -11.06 -15.35 2.04
N MET A 582 -10.52 -15.31 0.84
CA MET A 582 -9.21 -15.87 0.50
C MET A 582 -8.13 -14.79 0.55
N GLY A 583 -6.89 -15.21 0.79
CA GLY A 583 -5.76 -14.29 0.83
C GLY A 583 -5.41 -13.75 -0.56
N VAL A 584 -5.12 -14.66 -1.51
CA VAL A 584 -4.65 -14.32 -2.85
C VAL A 584 -5.47 -15.08 -3.90
N GLN A 585 -5.80 -14.39 -4.99
CA GLN A 585 -6.37 -15.01 -6.18
C GLN A 585 -5.42 -14.85 -7.37
N PHE A 586 -4.97 -15.95 -7.95
CA PHE A 586 -4.22 -15.91 -9.20
C PHE A 586 -5.18 -16.07 -10.37
N LEU A 587 -5.24 -15.07 -11.23
CA LEU A 587 -6.03 -15.09 -12.47
C LEU A 587 -5.09 -15.19 -13.66
N PHE A 588 -5.16 -16.31 -14.36
CA PHE A 588 -4.42 -16.53 -15.59
C PHE A 588 -5.42 -16.73 -16.72
N SER A 589 -5.78 -15.68 -17.42
CA SER A 589 -6.58 -15.81 -18.63
C SER A 589 -5.78 -15.22 -19.79
N TYR A 590 -5.06 -16.10 -20.46
CA TYR A 590 -4.58 -15.81 -21.81
C TYR A 590 -5.65 -16.29 -22.78
N ASP A 591 -6.53 -15.40 -23.17
CA ASP A 591 -7.64 -15.74 -24.06
C ASP A 591 -7.16 -15.87 -25.51
N THR A 592 -5.96 -15.34 -25.84
CA THR A 592 -5.42 -15.38 -27.20
C THR A 592 -3.96 -15.82 -27.25
N PRO A 593 -3.50 -16.33 -28.40
CA PRO A 593 -2.10 -16.69 -28.62
C PRO A 593 -1.10 -15.55 -28.40
N GLU A 594 -1.52 -14.30 -28.67
CA GLU A 594 -0.68 -13.11 -28.48
C GLU A 594 -0.50 -12.74 -27.02
N GLN A 595 -1.52 -13.02 -26.20
CA GLN A 595 -1.45 -12.87 -24.74
C GLN A 595 -0.64 -13.99 -24.08
N ASN A 596 -0.57 -15.16 -24.76
CA ASN A 596 0.24 -16.26 -24.33
C ASN A 596 1.68 -16.06 -24.81
N PRO A 597 2.65 -15.77 -23.92
CA PRO A 597 4.03 -15.53 -24.33
C PRO A 597 4.70 -16.71 -25.06
N THR A 598 4.12 -17.90 -24.96
CA THR A 598 4.58 -19.06 -25.73
C THR A 598 3.89 -19.21 -27.09
N ASN A 599 2.95 -18.29 -27.42
CA ASN A 599 2.08 -18.40 -28.59
C ASN A 599 1.27 -19.70 -28.67
N ALA A 600 1.06 -20.35 -27.54
CA ALA A 600 0.21 -21.52 -27.48
C ALA A 600 -1.27 -21.11 -27.48
N PRO A 601 -2.16 -21.88 -28.13
CA PRO A 601 -3.59 -21.59 -28.07
C PRO A 601 -4.14 -21.55 -26.65
N ALA A 602 -5.09 -20.66 -26.41
CA ALA A 602 -5.78 -20.59 -25.12
C ALA A 602 -6.37 -21.96 -24.76
N GLY A 603 -6.21 -22.38 -23.52
CA GLY A 603 -6.67 -23.69 -23.05
C GLY A 603 -5.88 -24.91 -23.57
N SER A 604 -4.74 -24.69 -24.24
CA SER A 604 -3.90 -25.78 -24.74
C SER A 604 -3.18 -26.59 -23.66
N GLY A 605 -3.21 -26.14 -22.42
CA GLY A 605 -2.45 -26.75 -21.32
C GLY A 605 -0.94 -26.49 -21.38
N VAL A 606 -0.49 -25.63 -22.32
CA VAL A 606 0.93 -25.29 -22.44
C VAL A 606 1.31 -24.28 -21.36
N ILE A 607 2.29 -24.66 -20.56
CA ILE A 607 2.79 -23.86 -19.45
C ILE A 607 3.87 -22.93 -19.95
N ASN A 608 3.71 -21.61 -19.70
CA ASN A 608 4.77 -20.65 -19.95
C ASN A 608 5.92 -20.83 -18.95
N ASN A 609 7.03 -21.36 -19.43
CA ASN A 609 8.21 -21.62 -18.60
C ASN A 609 9.03 -20.37 -18.29
N ASP A 610 8.82 -19.29 -19.03
CA ASP A 610 9.64 -18.07 -18.95
C ASP A 610 9.03 -17.05 -17.97
N LEU A 611 7.76 -17.23 -17.61
CA LEU A 611 7.04 -16.32 -16.73
C LEU A 611 7.24 -16.71 -15.27
N GLN A 612 7.80 -15.81 -14.49
CA GLN A 612 8.07 -16.03 -13.08
C GLN A 612 7.18 -15.13 -12.21
N ILE A 613 6.48 -15.78 -11.28
CA ILE A 613 5.86 -15.12 -10.15
C ILE A 613 6.64 -15.56 -8.92
N VAL A 614 7.26 -14.59 -8.27
CA VAL A 614 8.01 -14.79 -7.03
C VAL A 614 7.19 -14.15 -5.90
N PHE A 615 6.77 -14.97 -4.95
CA PHE A 615 5.92 -14.56 -3.84
C PHE A 615 6.61 -14.92 -2.53
N HIS A 616 7.21 -13.93 -1.84
CA HIS A 616 8.04 -14.22 -0.68
C HIS A 616 7.92 -13.18 0.43
N ASN A 617 8.23 -13.60 1.65
CA ASN A 617 8.24 -12.74 2.84
C ASN A 617 6.93 -11.95 3.04
N ASN A 618 5.79 -12.51 2.64
CA ASN A 618 4.49 -11.92 2.89
C ASN A 618 3.82 -12.55 4.12
N VAL A 619 2.80 -11.88 4.63
CA VAL A 619 1.80 -12.45 5.52
C VAL A 619 0.52 -12.69 4.75
N ILE A 620 -0.03 -13.89 4.82
CA ILE A 620 -1.38 -14.21 4.35
C ILE A 620 -2.15 -14.81 5.54
N SER A 621 -3.17 -14.11 5.99
CA SER A 621 -4.00 -14.56 7.12
C SER A 621 -5.48 -14.51 6.75
N THR A 622 -6.12 -15.68 6.64
CA THR A 622 -7.49 -15.81 6.16
C THR A 622 -8.15 -17.08 6.68
N PRO A 623 -9.45 -17.07 7.02
CA PRO A 623 -10.19 -18.29 7.36
C PRO A 623 -10.42 -19.21 6.16
N GLY A 624 -10.17 -18.75 4.94
CA GLY A 624 -10.29 -19.52 3.72
C GLY A 624 -8.97 -20.16 3.28
N MET A 625 -8.88 -20.56 2.00
CA MET A 625 -7.64 -21.02 1.39
C MET A 625 -6.65 -19.86 1.19
N THR A 626 -5.36 -20.16 1.21
CA THR A 626 -4.32 -19.15 0.99
C THR A 626 -4.41 -18.55 -0.41
N ALA A 627 -4.45 -19.40 -1.41
CA ALA A 627 -4.48 -18.96 -2.80
C ALA A 627 -5.45 -19.81 -3.63
N ASN A 628 -6.19 -19.13 -4.50
CA ASN A 628 -7.09 -19.74 -5.47
C ASN A 628 -6.56 -19.50 -6.88
N GLY A 629 -6.37 -20.57 -7.64
CA GLY A 629 -5.99 -20.48 -9.05
C GLY A 629 -7.20 -20.64 -9.96
N ARG A 630 -7.57 -19.57 -10.65
CA ARG A 630 -8.63 -19.63 -11.67
C ARG A 630 -7.99 -19.66 -13.06
N ASN A 631 -8.31 -20.67 -13.87
CA ASN A 631 -7.74 -20.86 -15.22
C ASN A 631 -6.21 -21.04 -15.25
N THR A 632 -5.66 -21.75 -14.30
CA THR A 632 -4.22 -21.80 -13.98
C THR A 632 -3.38 -22.69 -14.90
N VAL A 633 -3.91 -23.21 -15.97
CA VAL A 633 -3.24 -24.25 -16.80
C VAL A 633 -1.99 -23.73 -17.54
N GLN A 634 -1.68 -22.43 -17.44
CA GLN A 634 -0.74 -21.78 -18.34
C GLN A 634 0.55 -21.30 -17.69
N ILE A 635 0.68 -21.39 -16.38
CA ILE A 635 1.90 -20.96 -15.66
C ILE A 635 2.46 -22.13 -14.86
N ARG A 636 3.77 -22.30 -14.93
CA ARG A 636 4.49 -23.40 -14.27
C ARG A 636 4.48 -23.31 -12.76
N GLY A 637 3.89 -22.28 -12.20
CA GLY A 637 3.67 -22.14 -10.80
C GLY A 637 4.13 -20.80 -10.24
N VAL A 638 3.91 -20.66 -8.95
CA VAL A 638 4.32 -19.53 -8.16
C VAL A 638 5.42 -19.99 -7.22
N HIS A 639 6.57 -19.36 -7.28
CA HIS A 639 7.64 -19.59 -6.31
C HIS A 639 7.24 -18.91 -5.00
N MET A 640 6.63 -19.67 -4.10
CA MET A 640 6.13 -19.15 -2.82
C MET A 640 7.03 -19.63 -1.69
N TYR A 641 7.77 -18.71 -1.04
CA TYR A 641 8.68 -19.07 0.03
C TYR A 641 8.82 -17.97 1.09
N ASP A 642 9.24 -18.37 2.29
CA ASP A 642 9.49 -17.48 3.43
C ASP A 642 8.27 -16.62 3.83
N ASN A 643 7.04 -17.11 3.60
CA ASN A 643 5.82 -16.43 3.99
C ASN A 643 5.30 -16.95 5.34
N ILE A 644 4.59 -16.08 6.09
CA ILE A 644 3.74 -16.47 7.22
C ILE A 644 2.32 -16.70 6.68
N ILE A 645 1.79 -17.90 6.85
CA ILE A 645 0.50 -18.29 6.26
C ILE A 645 -0.42 -18.90 7.34
N ALA A 646 -1.51 -18.21 7.63
CA ALA A 646 -2.61 -18.71 8.45
C ALA A 646 -3.84 -18.95 7.55
N ASN A 647 -4.32 -20.18 7.43
CA ASN A 647 -5.38 -20.53 6.50
C ASN A 647 -6.30 -21.66 7.05
N ASN A 648 -7.19 -22.20 6.23
CA ASN A 648 -8.06 -23.32 6.58
C ASN A 648 -7.39 -24.71 6.43
N GLY A 649 -6.08 -24.79 6.30
CA GLY A 649 -5.33 -26.01 6.02
C GLY A 649 -5.14 -26.27 4.52
N GLN A 650 -5.62 -25.38 3.65
CA GLN A 650 -5.52 -25.53 2.19
C GLN A 650 -4.65 -24.39 1.61
N LEU A 651 -3.47 -24.74 1.13
CA LEU A 651 -2.54 -23.76 0.56
C LEU A 651 -3.01 -23.26 -0.82
N PHE A 652 -3.42 -24.17 -1.67
CA PHE A 652 -3.95 -23.86 -3.00
C PHE A 652 -5.28 -24.57 -3.25
N GLY A 653 -6.16 -23.96 -4.05
CA GLY A 653 -7.44 -24.50 -4.42
C GLY A 653 -7.86 -24.20 -5.86
N ASN A 654 -8.90 -24.90 -6.32
CA ASN A 654 -9.48 -24.75 -7.66
C ASN A 654 -8.49 -24.99 -8.81
N MET A 655 -7.59 -25.96 -8.64
CA MET A 655 -6.60 -26.37 -9.62
C MET A 655 -6.79 -27.84 -10.00
N THR A 656 -6.26 -28.25 -11.17
CA THR A 656 -6.15 -29.68 -11.47
C THR A 656 -5.11 -30.33 -10.54
N PRO A 657 -5.22 -31.66 -10.26
CA PRO A 657 -4.25 -32.33 -9.41
C PRO A 657 -2.80 -32.19 -9.89
N GLU A 658 -2.58 -32.19 -11.21
CA GLU A 658 -1.26 -32.04 -11.81
C GLU A 658 -0.70 -30.61 -11.57
N THR A 659 -1.52 -29.59 -11.75
CA THR A 659 -1.13 -28.18 -11.49
C THR A 659 -0.88 -27.97 -10.01
N LEU A 660 -1.75 -28.51 -9.15
CA LEU A 660 -1.62 -28.42 -7.70
C LEU A 660 -0.28 -29.01 -7.22
N ALA A 661 0.06 -30.22 -7.70
CA ALA A 661 1.32 -30.87 -7.35
C ALA A 661 2.55 -30.05 -7.74
N VAL A 662 2.53 -29.38 -8.90
CA VAL A 662 3.61 -28.49 -9.33
C VAL A 662 3.71 -27.26 -8.41
N TRP A 663 2.61 -26.60 -8.11
CA TRP A 663 2.60 -25.41 -7.26
C TRP A 663 3.00 -25.72 -5.83
N GLU A 664 2.49 -26.82 -5.25
CA GLU A 664 2.88 -27.27 -3.91
C GLU A 664 4.38 -27.59 -3.84
N SER A 665 4.96 -28.14 -4.91
CA SER A 665 6.40 -28.41 -4.97
C SER A 665 7.27 -27.15 -5.00
N GLN A 666 6.69 -26.01 -5.34
CA GLN A 666 7.35 -24.70 -5.41
C GLN A 666 7.04 -23.81 -4.19
N ALA A 667 6.10 -24.24 -3.35
CA ALA A 667 5.80 -23.61 -2.07
C ALA A 667 6.69 -24.23 -0.98
N VAL A 668 7.81 -23.59 -0.68
CA VAL A 668 8.85 -24.12 0.20
C VAL A 668 9.17 -23.15 1.33
N ASN A 669 9.53 -23.68 2.49
CA ASN A 669 9.98 -22.89 3.62
C ASN A 669 8.99 -21.79 4.07
N ASN A 670 7.68 -22.04 3.96
CA ASN A 670 6.67 -21.16 4.51
C ASN A 670 6.30 -21.64 5.93
N GLU A 671 6.06 -20.70 6.86
CA GLU A 671 5.44 -21.01 8.15
C GLU A 671 3.93 -21.10 7.96
N VAL A 672 3.37 -22.31 7.94
CA VAL A 672 1.96 -22.58 7.61
C VAL A 672 1.25 -23.16 8.82
N PHE A 673 0.11 -22.58 9.22
CA PHE A 673 -0.71 -23.10 10.32
C PHE A 673 -2.21 -22.78 10.09
N LEU A 674 -3.06 -23.37 10.90
CA LEU A 674 -4.50 -23.12 10.82
C LEU A 674 -4.84 -21.72 11.32
N TYR A 675 -5.76 -21.06 10.62
CA TYR A 675 -6.27 -19.75 11.03
C TYR A 675 -6.88 -19.78 12.45
N SER A 676 -7.49 -20.89 12.83
CA SER A 676 -7.99 -21.11 14.21
C SER A 676 -6.89 -21.07 15.28
N ASP A 677 -5.65 -21.37 14.89
CA ASP A 677 -4.51 -21.47 15.80
C ASP A 677 -3.71 -20.16 15.85
N LEU A 678 -4.14 -19.14 15.10
CA LEU A 678 -3.42 -17.89 14.91
C LEU A 678 -3.03 -17.23 16.24
N TYR A 679 -3.93 -17.22 17.22
CA TYR A 679 -3.65 -16.65 18.54
C TYR A 679 -2.47 -17.35 19.25
N GLN A 680 -2.51 -18.68 19.34
CA GLN A 680 -1.44 -19.43 19.99
C GLN A 680 -0.13 -19.34 19.20
N LYS A 681 -0.22 -19.38 17.87
CA LYS A 681 0.94 -19.25 16.99
C LYS A 681 1.57 -17.86 17.05
N ALA A 682 0.77 -16.82 17.20
CA ALA A 682 1.31 -15.47 17.40
C ALA A 682 2.17 -15.37 18.67
N ILE A 683 1.75 -16.03 19.75
CA ILE A 683 2.54 -16.14 20.99
C ILE A 683 3.81 -16.95 20.76
N ASP A 684 3.69 -18.16 20.20
CA ASP A 684 4.81 -19.08 19.98
C ASP A 684 5.90 -18.47 19.06
N LEU A 685 5.46 -17.72 18.04
CA LEU A 685 6.31 -17.07 17.04
C LEU A 685 6.71 -15.65 17.44
N LYS A 686 6.20 -15.17 18.57
CA LYS A 686 6.46 -13.81 19.10
C LYS A 686 6.11 -12.69 18.11
N ILE A 687 4.89 -12.77 17.55
CA ILE A 687 4.29 -11.77 16.67
C ILE A 687 3.66 -10.66 17.54
N ALA A 688 3.88 -9.39 17.21
CA ALA A 688 3.52 -8.24 18.04
C ALA A 688 1.99 -8.07 18.22
N ASP A 689 1.25 -7.82 17.16
CA ASP A 689 -0.21 -7.62 17.22
C ASP A 689 -0.86 -8.01 15.88
N TYR A 690 -1.07 -9.30 15.69
CA TYR A 690 -1.69 -9.79 14.46
C TYR A 690 -3.12 -9.27 14.25
N VAL A 691 -3.82 -8.87 15.33
CA VAL A 691 -5.20 -8.38 15.24
C VAL A 691 -5.26 -7.05 14.48
N SER A 692 -4.27 -6.18 14.72
CA SER A 692 -4.12 -4.93 13.95
C SER A 692 -3.37 -5.11 12.63
N GLY A 693 -2.93 -6.32 12.32
CA GLY A 693 -2.09 -6.62 11.16
C GLY A 693 -0.60 -6.33 11.39
N ASP A 694 -0.17 -6.04 12.62
CA ASP A 694 1.26 -5.93 12.95
C ASP A 694 1.87 -7.31 13.18
N TYR A 695 2.48 -7.84 12.14
CA TYR A 695 3.21 -9.11 12.17
C TYR A 695 4.71 -8.93 12.47
N CYS A 696 5.09 -7.84 13.10
CA CYS A 696 6.45 -7.64 13.58
C CYS A 696 6.80 -8.73 14.61
N ILE A 697 7.94 -9.38 14.43
CA ILE A 697 8.41 -10.48 15.28
C ILE A 697 9.53 -10.02 16.18
N ALA A 698 9.66 -10.63 17.37
CA ALA A 698 10.82 -10.40 18.21
C ALA A 698 12.08 -10.96 17.56
N PHE A 699 13.23 -10.35 17.82
CA PHE A 699 14.49 -10.83 17.21
C PHE A 699 14.95 -12.19 17.74
N ASP A 700 14.41 -12.66 18.86
CA ASP A 700 14.56 -14.02 19.38
C ASP A 700 13.46 -14.98 18.91
N SER A 701 12.60 -14.54 17.97
CA SER A 701 11.65 -15.41 17.28
C SER A 701 12.37 -16.45 16.42
N SER A 702 11.83 -17.66 16.40
CA SER A 702 12.34 -18.73 15.54
C SER A 702 12.28 -18.41 14.05
N LEU A 703 11.52 -17.40 13.65
CA LEU A 703 11.36 -16.98 12.26
C LEU A 703 12.48 -16.11 11.73
N ILE A 704 13.26 -15.47 12.62
CA ILE A 704 14.24 -14.43 12.27
C ILE A 704 15.31 -14.87 11.27
N SER A 705 15.77 -16.10 11.36
CA SER A 705 16.83 -16.61 10.48
C SER A 705 16.44 -17.93 9.82
N ALA A 706 15.15 -18.18 9.70
CA ALA A 706 14.62 -19.42 9.14
C ALA A 706 14.36 -19.35 7.64
N GLY A 707 14.46 -18.18 7.02
CA GLY A 707 14.23 -17.97 5.60
C GLY A 707 15.35 -18.52 4.71
N LEU A 708 15.08 -18.68 3.41
CA LEU A 708 16.02 -19.24 2.42
C LEU A 708 17.19 -18.30 2.07
N GLY A 709 17.10 -17.02 2.38
CA GLY A 709 18.22 -16.08 2.38
C GLY A 709 18.70 -15.56 1.04
N THR A 710 18.03 -15.82 -0.06
CA THR A 710 18.59 -15.52 -1.39
C THR A 710 18.09 -14.23 -2.04
N THR A 711 16.97 -13.69 -1.61
CA THR A 711 16.33 -12.53 -2.27
C THR A 711 15.84 -11.44 -1.33
N PHE A 712 15.92 -11.65 -0.01
CA PHE A 712 15.46 -10.68 0.96
C PHE A 712 16.44 -9.50 1.05
N SER A 713 16.07 -8.37 0.50
CA SER A 713 16.91 -7.16 0.45
C SER A 713 16.61 -6.20 1.60
N PHE A 714 15.36 -6.09 2.02
CA PHE A 714 14.91 -5.25 3.13
C PHE A 714 13.58 -5.77 3.69
N ASP A 715 13.32 -5.51 4.97
CA ASP A 715 12.06 -5.88 5.62
C ASP A 715 10.94 -4.86 5.34
N TYR A 716 9.72 -5.13 5.81
CA TYR A 716 8.56 -4.25 5.66
C TYR A 716 8.81 -2.81 6.18
N ARG A 717 9.65 -2.67 7.22
CA ARG A 717 10.04 -1.38 7.81
C ARG A 717 11.22 -0.72 7.08
N GLY A 718 11.82 -1.40 6.10
CA GLY A 718 12.95 -0.93 5.31
C GLY A 718 14.32 -1.30 5.88
N TYR A 719 14.41 -2.07 6.97
CA TYR A 719 15.71 -2.53 7.47
C TYR A 719 16.39 -3.42 6.44
N LEU A 720 17.59 -3.03 6.02
CA LEU A 720 18.39 -3.80 5.08
C LEU A 720 18.92 -5.07 5.74
N ASN A 721 19.02 -6.12 4.94
CA ASN A 721 19.66 -7.36 5.37
C ASN A 721 21.16 -7.14 5.51
N TRP A 722 21.57 -6.68 6.70
CA TRP A 722 22.95 -6.34 7.05
C TRP A 722 23.85 -7.57 7.28
N TYR A 723 23.25 -8.74 7.44
CA TYR A 723 23.88 -10.02 7.26
C TYR A 723 23.39 -10.60 5.95
N ASN A 724 24.16 -10.66 4.91
CA ASN A 724 23.81 -11.27 3.61
C ASN A 724 23.25 -12.70 3.70
N THR A 725 22.89 -13.17 4.86
CA THR A 725 22.52 -14.54 5.20
C THR A 725 21.42 -14.69 6.25
N VAL A 726 21.01 -13.63 6.94
CA VAL A 726 19.85 -13.67 7.83
C VAL A 726 18.62 -13.29 7.04
N CYS A 727 17.79 -14.26 6.72
CA CYS A 727 16.51 -14.03 6.07
C CYS A 727 15.40 -14.54 7.00
N PRO A 728 14.42 -13.71 7.37
CA PRO A 728 13.29 -14.14 8.16
C PRO A 728 12.28 -14.90 7.30
N ILE A 729 11.42 -15.66 7.95
CA ILE A 729 10.12 -16.02 7.39
C ILE A 729 9.17 -14.87 7.75
N GLY A 730 8.45 -14.34 6.76
CA GLY A 730 7.62 -13.17 6.91
C GLY A 730 8.33 -11.84 6.61
N PRO A 731 7.61 -10.72 6.68
CA PRO A 731 8.08 -9.43 6.16
C PRO A 731 9.00 -8.64 7.12
N TYR A 732 9.37 -9.16 8.29
CA TYR A 732 10.12 -8.43 9.31
C TYR A 732 11.40 -9.11 9.74
N MET A 733 12.46 -8.36 9.87
CA MET A 733 13.74 -8.81 10.44
C MET A 733 13.75 -8.90 11.98
N GLY A 734 12.67 -8.50 12.60
CA GLY A 734 12.51 -8.58 14.05
C GLY A 734 12.81 -7.29 14.80
N LYS A 735 12.30 -7.23 16.01
CA LYS A 735 12.65 -6.24 17.04
C LYS A 735 13.58 -6.89 18.06
N TYR A 736 14.36 -6.07 18.75
CA TYR A 736 15.39 -6.56 19.66
C TYR A 736 14.88 -7.28 20.93
N LYS A 737 13.59 -7.17 21.27
CA LYS A 737 13.04 -7.72 22.50
C LYS A 737 12.10 -8.89 22.28
N SER A 738 12.14 -9.83 23.21
CA SER A 738 11.15 -10.90 23.35
C SER A 738 9.74 -10.42 23.70
N ASP A 739 9.56 -9.12 23.91
CA ASP A 739 8.28 -8.46 24.22
C ASP A 739 7.51 -8.05 22.95
N ALA A 740 7.79 -8.65 21.79
CA ALA A 740 6.99 -8.42 20.59
C ALA A 740 5.55 -8.92 20.77
N VAL A 741 5.35 -9.95 21.57
CA VAL A 741 4.06 -10.26 22.18
C VAL A 741 4.09 -9.60 23.55
N ASP A 742 3.46 -8.46 23.64
CA ASP A 742 3.36 -7.72 24.89
C ASP A 742 2.41 -8.50 25.82
N ASP A 743 2.99 -9.37 26.64
CA ASP A 743 2.26 -10.19 27.62
C ASP A 743 2.06 -9.41 28.93
N GLU A 744 2.21 -8.09 28.92
CA GLU A 744 1.78 -7.27 30.05
C GLU A 744 0.27 -7.37 30.15
N SER A 745 -0.20 -8.07 31.17
CA SER A 745 -1.62 -8.16 31.49
C SER A 745 -2.20 -6.76 31.58
N VAL A 746 -3.17 -6.48 30.76
CA VAL A 746 -3.99 -5.26 30.87
C VAL A 746 -5.22 -5.59 31.67
N GLU A 747 -5.52 -4.81 32.67
CA GLU A 747 -6.71 -4.97 33.46
C GLU A 747 -7.58 -3.72 33.38
N LEU A 748 -8.76 -3.84 32.80
CA LEU A 748 -9.79 -2.80 32.87
C LEU A 748 -10.46 -2.89 34.27
N LEU A 749 -10.14 -1.94 35.12
CA LEU A 749 -10.68 -1.91 36.50
C LEU A 749 -12.14 -1.53 36.50
N SER A 750 -12.51 -0.48 35.80
CA SER A 750 -13.88 0.03 35.68
C SER A 750 -14.05 0.94 34.48
N ILE A 751 -15.29 1.15 34.08
CA ILE A 751 -15.67 2.25 33.16
C ILE A 751 -16.69 3.13 33.86
N SER A 752 -16.70 4.42 33.56
CA SER A 752 -17.72 5.36 34.08
C SER A 752 -18.21 6.27 32.97
N MET A 753 -19.52 6.47 32.89
CA MET A 753 -20.14 7.34 31.87
C MET A 753 -20.43 8.72 32.48
N ASN A 754 -20.18 9.76 31.64
CA ASN A 754 -20.44 11.16 31.99
C ASN A 754 -19.98 11.53 33.43
N SER A 755 -18.72 11.13 33.76
CA SER A 755 -18.14 11.34 35.10
C SER A 755 -18.92 10.72 36.27
N GLY A 756 -19.62 9.62 36.03
CA GLY A 756 -20.36 8.88 37.02
C GLY A 756 -21.80 9.36 37.24
N ASN A 757 -22.36 10.19 36.38
CA ASN A 757 -23.73 10.62 36.42
C ASN A 757 -24.71 9.41 36.28
N SER A 758 -25.78 9.40 37.03
CA SER A 758 -26.77 8.33 36.98
C SER A 758 -27.74 8.44 35.80
N SER A 759 -27.83 9.63 35.17
CA SER A 759 -28.69 9.87 34.00
C SER A 759 -28.09 10.86 33.03
N THR A 760 -28.58 10.81 31.79
CA THR A 760 -28.24 11.74 30.70
C THR A 760 -29.45 12.06 29.85
N GLN A 761 -29.45 13.23 29.23
CA GLN A 761 -30.45 13.64 28.24
C GLN A 761 -29.90 13.55 26.82
N GLU A 762 -28.60 13.33 26.68
CA GLU A 762 -27.90 13.20 25.39
C GLU A 762 -27.58 11.74 25.15
N ARG A 763 -27.60 11.35 23.87
CA ARG A 763 -27.19 10.01 23.44
C ARG A 763 -25.70 9.86 23.46
N ASP A 764 -25.00 10.91 23.13
CA ASP A 764 -23.53 10.90 23.10
C ASP A 764 -23.03 11.07 24.54
N VAL A 765 -22.33 10.05 25.02
CA VAL A 765 -21.81 9.98 26.38
C VAL A 765 -20.31 9.81 26.36
N SER A 766 -19.64 10.51 27.26
CA SER A 766 -18.22 10.28 27.49
C SER A 766 -18.01 9.07 28.42
N VAL A 767 -17.14 8.16 28.05
CA VAL A 767 -16.82 6.95 28.81
C VAL A 767 -15.35 6.97 29.22
N LEU A 768 -15.08 7.12 30.49
CA LEU A 768 -13.73 7.04 31.05
C LEU A 768 -13.37 5.57 31.27
N LEU A 769 -12.24 5.15 30.72
CA LEU A 769 -11.64 3.84 30.91
C LEU A 769 -10.60 3.93 32.05
N ASN A 770 -10.88 3.28 33.16
CA ASN A 770 -9.95 3.19 34.31
C ASN A 770 -9.28 1.82 34.29
N TYR A 771 -7.98 1.77 34.08
CA TYR A 771 -7.24 0.54 33.88
C TYR A 771 -5.81 0.59 34.41
N THR A 772 -5.22 -0.59 34.56
CA THR A 772 -3.80 -0.80 34.86
C THR A 772 -3.10 -1.49 33.68
N GLY A 773 -1.80 -1.32 33.60
CA GLY A 773 -1.01 -1.78 32.48
C GLY A 773 -0.95 -0.74 31.34
N ALA A 774 -0.20 -1.04 30.29
CA ALA A 774 0.02 -0.08 29.18
C ALA A 774 -0.94 -0.38 27.99
N ALA A 775 -2.25 -0.45 28.26
CA ALA A 775 -3.23 -0.68 27.19
C ALA A 775 -3.13 0.40 26.10
N THR A 776 -3.25 -0.02 24.86
CA THR A 776 -3.16 0.86 23.69
C THR A 776 -4.47 0.97 22.92
N ARG A 777 -5.39 -0.01 23.12
CA ARG A 777 -6.62 -0.11 22.34
C ARG A 777 -7.80 -0.42 23.23
N TYR A 778 -8.99 -0.02 22.79
CA TYR A 778 -10.26 -0.35 23.40
C TYR A 778 -11.28 -0.77 22.36
N ARG A 779 -12.30 -1.50 22.80
CA ARG A 779 -13.56 -1.69 22.08
C ARG A 779 -14.73 -1.54 23.04
N ILE A 780 -15.85 -1.06 22.53
CA ILE A 780 -17.00 -0.65 23.34
C ILE A 780 -18.31 -0.93 22.60
N GLY A 781 -19.37 -1.23 23.33
CA GLY A 781 -20.70 -1.50 22.77
C GLY A 781 -21.75 -1.71 23.85
N GLU A 782 -23.03 -1.80 23.46
CA GLU A 782 -24.16 -2.12 24.36
C GLU A 782 -24.42 -3.64 24.49
N SER A 783 -23.67 -4.48 23.79
CA SER A 783 -23.72 -5.95 23.93
C SER A 783 -22.64 -6.45 24.85
N THR A 784 -22.93 -7.46 25.67
CA THR A 784 -21.90 -8.18 26.42
C THR A 784 -20.90 -8.89 25.51
N ASP A 785 -21.34 -9.32 24.34
CA ASP A 785 -20.47 -9.83 23.26
C ASP A 785 -19.95 -8.66 22.44
N LEU A 786 -18.70 -8.33 22.65
CA LEU A 786 -17.99 -7.27 21.94
C LEU A 786 -17.23 -7.79 20.71
N SER A 787 -17.44 -9.04 20.28
CA SER A 787 -16.71 -9.64 19.16
C SER A 787 -16.89 -8.87 17.84
N SER A 788 -18.05 -8.24 17.67
CA SER A 788 -18.36 -7.39 16.51
C SER A 788 -17.92 -5.92 16.66
N ALA A 789 -17.49 -5.51 17.87
CA ALA A 789 -17.06 -4.15 18.11
C ALA A 789 -15.60 -3.94 17.60
N THR A 790 -15.39 -2.86 16.89
CA THR A 790 -14.07 -2.52 16.31
C THR A 790 -13.12 -2.04 17.40
N TRP A 791 -11.87 -2.54 17.36
CA TRP A 791 -10.80 -2.04 18.19
C TRP A 791 -10.34 -0.65 17.74
N GLN A 792 -10.26 0.30 18.65
CA GLN A 792 -9.84 1.67 18.46
C GLN A 792 -8.67 2.01 19.39
N ASN A 793 -7.86 3.00 19.03
CA ASN A 793 -6.77 3.46 19.90
C ASN A 793 -7.34 4.23 21.09
N ILE A 794 -6.80 3.97 22.29
CA ILE A 794 -7.17 4.74 23.49
C ILE A 794 -6.65 6.17 23.32
N PRO A 795 -7.53 7.17 23.41
CA PRO A 795 -7.12 8.57 23.30
C PRO A 795 -6.35 9.01 24.54
N GLU A 796 -5.58 10.11 24.40
CA GLU A 796 -4.97 10.78 25.54
C GLU A 796 -6.04 11.20 26.58
N GLY A 797 -5.84 10.83 27.85
CA GLY A 797 -6.81 11.07 28.91
C GLY A 797 -7.84 9.95 29.11
N ASN A 798 -7.76 8.85 28.34
CA ASN A 798 -8.54 7.60 28.54
C ASN A 798 -10.08 7.78 28.49
N THR A 799 -10.58 8.87 27.92
CA THR A 799 -12.01 9.14 27.78
C THR A 799 -12.41 8.99 26.32
N VAL A 800 -13.42 8.18 26.06
CA VAL A 800 -13.90 7.87 24.72
C VAL A 800 -15.35 8.30 24.57
N GLU A 801 -15.75 8.74 23.40
CA GLU A 801 -17.15 9.07 23.10
C GLU A 801 -17.89 7.83 22.63
N PHE A 802 -19.14 7.67 23.10
CA PHE A 802 -19.99 6.55 22.70
C PHE A 802 -21.44 7.03 22.52
N THR A 803 -22.08 6.64 21.43
CA THR A 803 -23.49 6.97 21.15
C THR A 803 -24.40 5.83 21.59
N LEU A 804 -25.27 6.11 22.55
CA LEU A 804 -26.27 5.16 23.06
C LEU A 804 -27.31 4.82 21.97
N SER A 805 -27.82 3.61 21.98
CA SER A 805 -28.93 3.20 21.12
C SER A 805 -30.18 4.03 21.34
N ASP A 806 -31.05 4.05 20.33
CA ASP A 806 -32.34 4.76 20.42
C ASP A 806 -33.23 4.21 21.55
N GLY A 807 -34.15 5.07 22.01
CA GLY A 807 -35.12 4.76 23.07
C GLY A 807 -34.64 5.10 24.50
N PHE A 808 -35.50 5.78 25.25
CA PHE A 808 -35.25 6.13 26.67
C PHE A 808 -35.26 4.91 27.58
N GLY A 809 -34.60 5.03 28.72
CA GLY A 809 -34.47 3.98 29.71
C GLY A 809 -33.03 3.66 30.08
N GLN A 810 -32.85 2.62 30.88
CA GLN A 810 -31.53 2.19 31.31
C GLN A 810 -30.72 1.61 30.17
N LYS A 811 -29.53 2.16 29.94
CA LYS A 811 -28.56 1.72 28.97
C LYS A 811 -27.34 1.15 29.67
N THR A 812 -26.85 0.04 29.20
CA THR A 812 -25.63 -0.60 29.72
C THR A 812 -24.58 -0.66 28.63
N VAL A 813 -23.44 -0.05 28.92
CA VAL A 813 -22.30 -0.05 28.01
C VAL A 813 -21.23 -0.98 28.54
N TYR A 814 -20.64 -1.78 27.67
CA TYR A 814 -19.57 -2.73 27.94
C TYR A 814 -18.31 -2.31 27.23
N ALA A 815 -17.16 -2.50 27.85
CA ALA A 815 -15.87 -2.22 27.24
C ALA A 815 -14.81 -3.27 27.57
N GLN A 816 -13.85 -3.41 26.68
CA GLN A 816 -12.60 -4.12 26.86
C GLN A 816 -11.45 -3.26 26.40
N ILE A 817 -10.28 -3.48 26.93
CA ILE A 817 -9.03 -2.88 26.50
C ILE A 817 -8.05 -3.97 26.08
N SER A 818 -7.09 -3.59 25.26
CA SER A 818 -6.04 -4.53 24.86
C SER A 818 -4.68 -3.86 24.71
N LYS A 819 -3.64 -4.69 24.83
CA LYS A 819 -2.28 -4.40 24.42
C LYS A 819 -1.71 -5.65 23.77
N GLY A 820 -1.31 -5.54 22.51
CA GLY A 820 -0.89 -6.73 21.75
C GLY A 820 -1.99 -7.80 21.75
N GLN A 821 -1.69 -8.97 22.27
CA GLN A 821 -2.61 -10.10 22.40
C GLN A 821 -3.38 -10.11 23.73
N ALA A 822 -2.93 -9.36 24.71
CA ALA A 822 -3.59 -9.30 26.01
C ALA A 822 -4.92 -8.51 25.89
N ILE A 823 -6.01 -9.15 26.28
CA ILE A 823 -7.35 -8.55 26.30
C ILE A 823 -7.86 -8.63 27.74
N SER A 824 -8.37 -7.52 28.26
CA SER A 824 -8.95 -7.47 29.61
C SER A 824 -10.27 -8.23 29.67
N ASP A 825 -10.69 -8.54 30.89
CA ASP A 825 -12.09 -8.85 31.18
C ASP A 825 -13.01 -7.71 30.76
N THR A 826 -14.25 -8.05 30.41
CA THR A 826 -15.27 -7.04 30.06
C THR A 826 -15.75 -6.34 31.32
N LYS A 827 -15.78 -5.01 31.32
CA LYS A 827 -16.41 -4.19 32.36
C LYS A 827 -17.61 -3.46 31.78
N SER A 828 -18.54 -3.08 32.64
CA SER A 828 -19.75 -2.37 32.24
C SER A 828 -20.10 -1.23 33.19
N ALA A 829 -20.81 -0.24 32.64
CA ALA A 829 -21.48 0.79 33.44
C ALA A 829 -22.89 1.02 32.89
N THR A 830 -23.76 1.55 33.72
CA THR A 830 -25.14 1.84 33.36
C THR A 830 -25.45 3.32 33.54
N ILE A 831 -26.32 3.83 32.70
CA ILE A 831 -26.82 5.21 32.75
C ILE A 831 -28.28 5.22 32.32
N GLU A 832 -29.10 6.03 32.94
CA GLU A 832 -30.51 6.23 32.56
C GLU A 832 -30.58 7.29 31.44
N TYR A 833 -30.97 6.89 30.24
CA TYR A 833 -31.22 7.83 29.16
C TYR A 833 -32.65 8.37 29.29
N VAL A 834 -32.76 9.62 29.67
CA VAL A 834 -34.05 10.25 29.99
C VAL A 834 -34.40 11.33 28.97
N SER A 835 -35.71 11.49 28.71
CA SER A 835 -36.18 12.59 27.86
C SER A 835 -35.88 13.94 28.49
N THR A 836 -35.56 14.94 27.64
CA THR A 836 -35.48 16.33 28.10
C THR A 836 -36.84 16.72 28.70
N PRO A 837 -36.91 17.19 29.96
CA PRO A 837 -38.17 17.66 30.49
C PRO A 837 -38.71 18.79 29.61
N LEU A 838 -39.98 18.65 29.21
CA LEU A 838 -40.65 19.76 28.55
C LEU A 838 -40.84 20.89 29.55
N THR A 839 -40.02 21.94 29.47
CA THR A 839 -40.24 23.18 30.22
C THR A 839 -41.24 24.03 29.47
N LEU A 840 -42.37 24.18 30.05
CA LEU A 840 -43.39 25.14 29.56
C LEU A 840 -43.04 26.51 30.11
N GLU A 841 -42.31 27.37 29.33
CA GLU A 841 -41.89 28.66 29.82
C GLU A 841 -43.00 29.72 29.93
N ALA A 842 -44.11 29.59 29.19
CA ALA A 842 -45.29 30.45 29.37
C ALA A 842 -46.53 29.84 28.73
N LEU A 843 -47.60 29.70 29.47
CA LEU A 843 -48.96 29.50 28.98
C LEU A 843 -49.79 30.71 29.30
N ILE A 844 -50.05 31.59 28.33
CA ILE A 844 -50.95 32.71 28.48
C ILE A 844 -52.34 32.29 27.92
N LEU A 845 -53.27 32.04 28.83
CA LEU A 845 -54.62 31.74 28.49
C LEU A 845 -55.51 32.95 28.88
N ASN A 846 -56.29 33.47 27.93
CA ASN A 846 -57.35 34.45 28.20
C ASN A 846 -57.02 35.62 29.17
N GLY A 847 -56.14 36.45 28.77
CA GLY A 847 -55.78 37.67 29.54
C GLY A 847 -54.92 37.42 30.78
N GLY A 848 -54.16 36.29 30.85
CA GLY A 848 -53.17 36.06 31.91
C GLY A 848 -53.72 35.58 33.26
N LYS A 849 -54.94 35.10 33.34
CA LYS A 849 -55.51 34.55 34.60
C LYS A 849 -55.74 33.01 34.46
N ILE A 850 -55.13 32.21 35.31
CA ILE A 850 -55.48 30.80 35.50
C ILE A 850 -56.63 30.76 36.51
N THR A 851 -57.82 30.29 36.04
CA THR A 851 -59.03 30.26 36.85
C THR A 851 -59.41 28.87 37.40
N SER A 852 -58.52 27.89 37.23
CA SER A 852 -58.71 26.50 37.65
C SER A 852 -57.51 25.98 38.46
N THR A 853 -57.79 25.21 39.50
CA THR A 853 -56.80 24.55 40.33
C THR A 853 -56.23 23.24 39.67
N SER A 854 -56.71 22.86 38.49
CA SER A 854 -56.26 21.67 37.77
C SER A 854 -56.21 21.99 36.29
N LEU A 855 -55.02 21.99 35.69
CA LEU A 855 -54.77 22.07 34.25
C LEU A 855 -54.37 20.68 33.77
N ILE A 856 -55.21 20.04 32.95
CA ILE A 856 -54.85 18.82 32.27
C ILE A 856 -54.47 19.18 30.84
N ILE A 857 -53.16 19.03 30.50
CA ILE A 857 -52.70 19.17 29.12
C ILE A 857 -52.54 17.80 28.50
N PRO A 858 -53.34 17.41 27.50
CA PRO A 858 -53.12 16.16 26.81
C PRO A 858 -51.85 16.32 25.93
N VAL A 859 -50.84 15.57 26.22
CA VAL A 859 -49.63 15.47 25.39
C VAL A 859 -49.75 14.17 24.58
N THR A 860 -49.80 14.30 23.24
CA THR A 860 -49.75 13.16 22.33
C THR A 860 -48.32 13.05 21.85
N PHE A 861 -47.67 11.96 22.15
CA PHE A 861 -46.38 11.63 21.60
C PHE A 861 -46.58 10.94 20.24
N THR A 862 -45.94 11.46 19.18
CA THR A 862 -45.84 10.85 17.85
C THR A 862 -44.50 10.16 17.71
#